data_9975235c3ca9daf3aa50a67be35eed40
#
_entry.id   9975235c3ca9daf3aa50a67be35eed40
#
_cell.length_a   1.000
_cell.length_b   1.000
_cell.length_c   1.000
_cell.angle_alpha   90.00
_cell.angle_beta   90.00
_cell.angle_gamma   90.00
#
_symmetry.space_group_name_H-M   'P 1'
#
loop_
_entity.id
_entity.type
_entity.pdbx_description
1 polymer ?
#
loop_
_entity_poly.entity_id
_entity_poly.type
_entity_poly.pdbx_seq_one_letter_code
_entity_poly.pdbx_strand_id
1 'polypeptide(L)'
;MVPAVAGGVLLLRLTGALQSIELMALDQMFRLRPIESTESRIVIITIGEEDVKQLGRWPMSDAVLAQLISSIKRQQPKVIGLDIFRDLPVEPGHQELVNVFKTTPNLIGIEKVVKTAQGEVVQAPLTLEQQDQVSANDLLLDRDGRIRRSLLFLTDRNGKSIMTLGTRLAFVYLAGKGIQLETINANQNQFQLGKAVFTTLQPNDGGYVNVDAGGYQILSNFPKLPNGFRTISLTDVLQGRIPHDLMRDRIVLIGLMAESLESIFFTSYTTNSIEAPVGVEVHALLTSQLLSAALDGRPMLRVWSDPLEWVWIILWSVIGAVIGWGSRSPRQTVLTAILLGAALLGSAYVLFLAGWWIITVPPLLALVGSTVVSSSYLLWGNLKEHARTLEQKVADRTLELSQQKQLLQTIVDHVPVMLTLYDATGKVKFVNRQFEQMLGWSTENLHPIDLIAELSSDPQQQQQILEHMLTATGTWLDLKLKTKSNRLVNTSWANVPIADHLFVGIGQDISDRKRAEKASILDERNRMAREIHDTLAQAFTGILLHIGAIAEEVPEESVTVQTHLETVDELARSGLSEARRSVAALRPKLLEEGSLSDALKHLTTQMKSSTNINITYEINGAKNALSPDTENHLLRIGQEALTNAIKYAHATHIHIEYVCEETQCVLRIKDDGQGFDVAQVSLSKGYGLLGMSERVEKIGGELVIQSQPGQGTEIIVVVSRE
;
A
#
# COMPACT_ATOMS: atom_id res chain seq x y z
N MET A 1 0.66 5.66 -8.47
CA MET A 1 0.09 5.59 -7.09
C MET A 1 -1.42 5.75 -7.12
N VAL A 2 -1.97 6.89 -7.57
CA VAL A 2 -3.43 7.11 -7.68
C VAL A 2 -4.15 5.96 -8.38
N PRO A 3 -3.74 5.47 -9.57
CA PRO A 3 -4.44 4.38 -10.23
C PRO A 3 -4.43 3.07 -9.43
N ALA A 4 -3.37 2.80 -8.66
CA ALA A 4 -3.29 1.58 -7.86
C ALA A 4 -4.23 1.63 -6.65
N VAL A 5 -4.29 2.75 -5.93
CA VAL A 5 -5.22 2.92 -4.80
C VAL A 5 -6.66 2.96 -5.28
N ALA A 6 -6.96 3.80 -6.28
CA ALA A 6 -8.29 3.90 -6.85
C ALA A 6 -8.77 2.56 -7.42
N GLY A 7 -7.90 1.86 -8.16
CA GLY A 7 -8.18 0.53 -8.70
C GLY A 7 -8.42 -0.52 -7.62
N GLY A 8 -7.63 -0.51 -6.55
CA GLY A 8 -7.84 -1.38 -5.39
C GLY A 8 -9.16 -1.11 -4.67
N VAL A 9 -9.51 0.15 -4.46
CA VAL A 9 -10.80 0.54 -3.83
C VAL A 9 -11.98 0.18 -4.74
N LEU A 10 -11.86 0.40 -6.06
CA LEU A 10 -12.87 -0.01 -7.03
C LEU A 10 -13.06 -1.53 -7.04
N LEU A 11 -11.98 -2.29 -6.96
CA LEU A 11 -12.06 -3.75 -6.85
C LEU A 11 -12.79 -4.18 -5.57
N LEU A 12 -12.46 -3.60 -4.42
CA LEU A 12 -13.17 -3.86 -3.16
C LEU A 12 -14.67 -3.49 -3.25
N ARG A 13 -15.01 -2.40 -3.95
CA ARG A 13 -16.41 -2.00 -4.22
C ARG A 13 -17.11 -3.05 -5.09
N LEU A 14 -16.51 -3.45 -6.21
CA LEU A 14 -17.10 -4.38 -7.17
C LEU A 14 -17.26 -5.80 -6.61
N THR A 15 -16.39 -6.23 -5.71
CA THR A 15 -16.50 -7.54 -5.04
C THR A 15 -17.53 -7.56 -3.90
N GLY A 16 -18.09 -6.41 -3.52
CA GLY A 16 -19.01 -6.29 -2.40
C GLY A 16 -18.35 -6.30 -1.02
N ALA A 17 -17.02 -6.30 -0.95
CA ALA A 17 -16.30 -6.31 0.34
C ALA A 17 -16.61 -5.09 1.21
N LEU A 18 -17.00 -3.96 0.60
CA LEU A 18 -17.35 -2.72 1.30
C LEU A 18 -18.84 -2.58 1.56
N GLN A 19 -19.70 -3.46 1.03
CA GLN A 19 -21.15 -3.34 1.09
C GLN A 19 -21.66 -3.19 2.51
N SER A 20 -21.26 -4.06 3.44
CA SER A 20 -21.76 -4.03 4.82
C SER A 20 -21.42 -2.71 5.52
N ILE A 21 -20.21 -2.18 5.28
CA ILE A 21 -19.77 -0.92 5.90
C ILE A 21 -20.52 0.27 5.28
N GLU A 22 -20.75 0.25 3.96
CA GLU A 22 -21.51 1.30 3.27
C GLU A 22 -22.99 1.32 3.72
N LEU A 23 -23.59 0.14 3.88
CA LEU A 23 -24.96 0.05 4.41
C LEU A 23 -25.03 0.51 5.88
N MET A 24 -24.03 0.24 6.70
CA MET A 24 -23.94 0.81 8.06
C MET A 24 -23.80 2.34 8.03
N ALA A 25 -23.04 2.88 7.08
CA ALA A 25 -22.91 4.33 6.90
C ALA A 25 -24.26 4.96 6.51
N LEU A 26 -25.01 4.31 5.62
CA LEU A 26 -26.37 4.71 5.27
C LEU A 26 -27.29 4.73 6.51
N ASP A 27 -27.25 3.68 7.34
CA ASP A 27 -28.04 3.62 8.57
C ASP A 27 -27.69 4.78 9.53
N GLN A 28 -26.42 5.16 9.63
CA GLN A 28 -26.01 6.33 10.44
C GLN A 28 -26.59 7.63 9.88
N MET A 29 -26.63 7.80 8.57
CA MET A 29 -27.27 8.98 7.94
C MET A 29 -28.76 9.04 8.28
N PHE A 30 -29.46 7.89 8.26
CA PHE A 30 -30.87 7.81 8.70
C PHE A 30 -31.02 8.18 10.17
N ARG A 31 -30.20 7.67 11.07
CA ARG A 31 -30.28 7.97 12.52
C ARG A 31 -30.03 9.44 12.81
N LEU A 32 -29.11 10.08 12.06
CA LEU A 32 -28.80 11.51 12.20
C LEU A 32 -29.87 12.41 11.58
N ARG A 33 -30.81 11.87 10.77
CA ARG A 33 -31.87 12.65 10.12
C ARG A 33 -32.70 13.39 11.17
N PRO A 34 -33.06 14.65 10.90
CA PRO A 34 -34.02 15.39 11.72
C PRO A 34 -35.35 14.66 11.84
N ILE A 35 -36.01 14.84 12.98
CA ILE A 35 -37.35 14.31 13.21
C ILE A 35 -38.31 15.00 12.26
N GLU A 36 -39.17 14.22 11.61
CA GLU A 36 -40.19 14.70 10.69
C GLU A 36 -41.53 14.90 11.43
N SER A 37 -42.48 15.55 10.79
CA SER A 37 -43.80 15.74 11.37
C SER A 37 -44.55 14.42 11.55
N THR A 38 -45.45 14.36 12.55
CA THR A 38 -46.28 13.17 12.79
C THR A 38 -47.14 12.82 11.57
N GLU A 39 -47.21 11.53 11.27
CA GLU A 39 -48.04 11.03 10.17
C GLU A 39 -49.51 10.91 10.66
N SER A 40 -50.35 11.84 10.26
CA SER A 40 -51.72 11.89 10.71
C SER A 40 -52.70 11.15 9.81
N ARG A 41 -52.29 10.75 8.63
CA ARG A 41 -53.11 10.06 7.62
C ARG A 41 -53.28 8.58 7.89
N ILE A 42 -52.48 8.03 8.78
CA ILE A 42 -52.42 6.60 9.10
C ILE A 42 -52.75 6.38 10.57
N VAL A 43 -53.63 5.43 10.87
CA VAL A 43 -53.94 4.94 12.20
C VAL A 43 -53.74 3.44 12.25
N ILE A 44 -53.07 2.94 13.26
CA ILE A 44 -52.81 1.49 13.43
C ILE A 44 -53.70 1.00 14.57
N ILE A 45 -54.51 -0.01 14.27
CA ILE A 45 -55.22 -0.79 15.29
C ILE A 45 -54.34 -1.91 15.72
N THR A 46 -53.88 -1.83 16.93
CA THR A 46 -52.93 -2.79 17.50
C THR A 46 -53.62 -3.94 18.20
N ILE A 47 -53.08 -5.14 18.04
CA ILE A 47 -53.48 -6.29 18.82
C ILE A 47 -52.26 -6.65 19.68
N GLY A 48 -52.26 -6.10 20.90
CA GLY A 48 -51.16 -6.26 21.86
C GLY A 48 -51.35 -7.46 22.78
N GLU A 49 -50.40 -7.71 23.67
CA GLU A 49 -50.44 -8.79 24.66
C GLU A 49 -51.68 -8.73 25.54
N GLU A 50 -52.13 -7.53 25.92
CA GLU A 50 -53.35 -7.35 26.76
C GLU A 50 -54.61 -7.70 25.99
N ASP A 51 -54.68 -7.34 24.70
CA ASP A 51 -55.79 -7.71 23.85
C ASP A 51 -55.90 -9.21 23.68
N VAL A 52 -54.74 -9.90 23.46
CA VAL A 52 -54.70 -11.37 23.36
C VAL A 52 -55.15 -12.03 24.66
N LYS A 53 -54.71 -11.53 25.82
CA LYS A 53 -55.14 -12.04 27.13
C LYS A 53 -56.63 -11.84 27.35
N GLN A 54 -57.19 -10.70 26.97
CA GLN A 54 -58.63 -10.43 27.10
C GLN A 54 -59.48 -11.29 26.16
N LEU A 55 -59.00 -11.55 24.97
CA LEU A 55 -59.62 -12.48 24.02
C LEU A 55 -59.56 -13.93 24.47
N GLY A 56 -58.63 -14.28 25.35
CA GLY A 56 -58.43 -15.61 25.92
C GLY A 56 -57.89 -16.67 24.92
N ARG A 57 -57.73 -16.33 23.66
CA ARG A 57 -57.19 -17.19 22.60
C ARG A 57 -56.59 -16.40 21.45
N TRP A 58 -55.62 -17.01 20.79
CA TRP A 58 -55.07 -16.59 19.51
C TRP A 58 -54.98 -17.79 18.57
N PRO A 59 -55.31 -17.70 17.28
CA PRO A 59 -55.96 -16.51 16.63
C PRO A 59 -57.32 -16.19 17.17
N MET A 60 -57.69 -14.87 17.13
CA MET A 60 -59.01 -14.39 17.51
C MET A 60 -60.10 -14.98 16.61
N SER A 61 -61.33 -15.13 17.14
CA SER A 61 -62.43 -15.65 16.34
C SER A 61 -62.84 -14.70 15.22
N ASP A 62 -63.42 -15.27 14.18
CA ASP A 62 -63.94 -14.53 13.04
C ASP A 62 -65.06 -13.54 13.45
N ALA A 63 -65.86 -13.86 14.47
CA ALA A 63 -66.85 -12.96 15.06
C ALA A 63 -66.24 -11.64 15.60
N VAL A 64 -65.13 -11.78 16.34
CA VAL A 64 -64.40 -10.61 16.90
C VAL A 64 -63.80 -9.77 15.76
N LEU A 65 -63.19 -10.40 14.76
CA LEU A 65 -62.63 -9.71 13.62
C LEU A 65 -63.73 -9.01 12.80
N ALA A 66 -64.87 -9.66 12.60
CA ALA A 66 -66.03 -9.08 11.91
C ALA A 66 -66.57 -7.86 12.65
N GLN A 67 -66.70 -7.93 14.00
CA GLN A 67 -67.08 -6.82 14.84
C GLN A 67 -66.10 -5.67 14.78
N LEU A 68 -64.79 -5.95 14.82
CA LEU A 68 -63.72 -4.96 14.71
C LEU A 68 -63.82 -4.20 13.37
N ILE A 69 -63.82 -4.92 12.25
CA ILE A 69 -63.90 -4.33 10.90
C ILE A 69 -65.18 -3.51 10.76
N SER A 70 -66.31 -4.01 11.26
CA SER A 70 -67.60 -3.30 11.24
C SER A 70 -67.57 -2.01 12.05
N SER A 71 -66.87 -2.00 13.19
CA SER A 71 -66.70 -0.80 14.03
C SER A 71 -65.83 0.25 13.35
N ILE A 72 -64.74 -0.20 12.70
CA ILE A 72 -63.84 0.65 11.89
C ILE A 72 -64.61 1.24 10.70
N LYS A 73 -65.37 0.42 9.97
CA LYS A 73 -66.16 0.81 8.79
C LYS A 73 -67.13 1.91 9.11
N ARG A 74 -67.76 1.91 10.29
CA ARG A 74 -68.67 2.97 10.74
C ARG A 74 -68.03 4.36 10.83
N GLN A 75 -66.72 4.43 11.00
CA GLN A 75 -65.97 5.69 11.02
C GLN A 75 -65.53 6.14 9.61
N GLN A 76 -65.93 5.45 8.56
CA GLN A 76 -65.69 5.83 7.18
C GLN A 76 -64.18 6.03 6.86
N PRO A 77 -63.30 5.06 7.14
CA PRO A 77 -61.89 5.15 6.69
C PRO A 77 -61.83 5.14 5.18
N LYS A 78 -60.78 5.76 4.63
CA LYS A 78 -60.55 5.75 3.18
C LYS A 78 -60.21 4.34 2.69
N VAL A 79 -59.36 3.61 3.43
CA VAL A 79 -58.98 2.24 3.20
C VAL A 79 -58.62 1.56 4.49
N ILE A 80 -58.87 0.27 4.57
CA ILE A 80 -58.52 -0.59 5.72
C ILE A 80 -57.54 -1.64 5.23
N GLY A 81 -56.39 -1.75 5.86
CA GLY A 81 -55.43 -2.85 5.66
C GLY A 81 -55.50 -3.85 6.78
N LEU A 82 -55.74 -5.10 6.45
CA LEU A 82 -55.76 -6.20 7.41
C LEU A 82 -54.49 -6.99 7.29
N ASP A 83 -53.54 -6.70 8.19
CA ASP A 83 -52.23 -7.42 8.27
C ASP A 83 -52.35 -8.62 9.22
N ILE A 84 -53.31 -9.49 8.92
CA ILE A 84 -53.52 -10.75 9.64
C ILE A 84 -53.93 -11.81 8.60
N PHE A 85 -53.20 -12.90 8.62
CA PHE A 85 -53.54 -14.05 7.77
C PHE A 85 -54.86 -14.69 8.21
N ARG A 86 -55.77 -14.95 7.27
CA ARG A 86 -57.09 -15.58 7.47
C ARG A 86 -57.46 -16.53 6.35
N ASP A 87 -56.56 -17.44 6.08
CA ASP A 87 -56.75 -18.51 5.09
C ASP A 87 -57.71 -19.60 5.56
N LEU A 88 -57.84 -19.78 6.87
CA LEU A 88 -58.71 -20.75 7.51
C LEU A 88 -59.72 -20.12 8.42
N PRO A 89 -60.96 -20.64 8.50
CA PRO A 89 -61.98 -20.20 9.46
C PRO A 89 -61.58 -20.39 10.91
N VAL A 90 -61.84 -19.40 11.77
CA VAL A 90 -61.65 -19.44 13.22
C VAL A 90 -62.97 -19.19 13.90
N GLU A 91 -63.73 -20.27 14.09
CA GLU A 91 -65.07 -20.13 14.69
C GLU A 91 -65.04 -19.63 16.15
N PRO A 92 -66.12 -18.97 16.62
CA PRO A 92 -67.35 -18.65 15.92
C PRO A 92 -67.25 -17.44 15.00
N GLY A 93 -68.20 -17.35 14.04
CA GLY A 93 -68.49 -16.14 13.30
C GLY A 93 -67.91 -16.08 11.89
N HIS A 94 -67.52 -17.21 11.30
CA HIS A 94 -66.95 -17.24 9.95
C HIS A 94 -67.90 -16.62 8.90
N GLN A 95 -69.22 -16.98 8.96
CA GLN A 95 -70.17 -16.44 7.97
C GLN A 95 -70.34 -14.92 8.14
N GLU A 96 -70.27 -14.41 9.38
CA GLU A 96 -70.32 -12.98 9.65
C GLU A 96 -69.12 -12.25 9.04
N LEU A 97 -67.91 -12.82 9.23
CA LEU A 97 -66.71 -12.26 8.66
C LEU A 97 -66.73 -12.25 7.13
N VAL A 98 -67.17 -13.34 6.50
CA VAL A 98 -67.38 -13.40 5.04
C VAL A 98 -68.34 -12.30 4.57
N ASN A 99 -69.44 -12.06 5.27
CA ASN A 99 -70.37 -10.99 4.94
C ASN A 99 -69.76 -9.60 5.11
N VAL A 100 -68.92 -9.39 6.16
CA VAL A 100 -68.17 -8.13 6.32
C VAL A 100 -67.17 -7.94 5.20
N PHE A 101 -66.44 -8.96 4.80
CA PHE A 101 -65.54 -8.88 3.66
C PHE A 101 -66.29 -8.48 2.39
N LYS A 102 -67.40 -9.13 2.07
CA LYS A 102 -68.24 -8.82 0.88
C LYS A 102 -68.76 -7.40 0.88
N THR A 103 -69.06 -6.83 2.01
CA THR A 103 -69.67 -5.51 2.12
C THR A 103 -68.66 -4.36 2.42
N THR A 104 -67.38 -4.64 2.41
CA THR A 104 -66.34 -3.65 2.72
C THR A 104 -65.36 -3.53 1.56
N PRO A 105 -65.71 -2.78 0.48
CA PRO A 105 -64.92 -2.72 -0.74
C PRO A 105 -63.56 -2.04 -0.59
N ASN A 106 -63.37 -1.31 0.48
CA ASN A 106 -62.12 -0.63 0.81
C ASN A 106 -61.25 -1.42 1.85
N LEU A 107 -61.53 -2.68 2.09
CA LEU A 107 -60.72 -3.57 2.89
C LEU A 107 -59.74 -4.29 2.02
N ILE A 108 -58.47 -4.32 2.41
CA ILE A 108 -57.37 -5.02 1.74
C ILE A 108 -56.83 -6.04 2.72
N GLY A 109 -56.91 -7.32 2.37
CA GLY A 109 -56.29 -8.43 3.09
C GLY A 109 -54.93 -8.78 2.53
N ILE A 110 -54.27 -9.76 3.15
CA ILE A 110 -52.91 -10.18 2.79
C ILE A 110 -52.82 -11.63 2.36
N GLU A 111 -51.85 -11.91 1.53
CA GLU A 111 -51.33 -13.23 1.23
C GLU A 111 -49.81 -13.26 1.29
N LYS A 112 -49.23 -14.44 1.45
CA LYS A 112 -47.77 -14.65 1.36
C LYS A 112 -47.43 -15.21 0.00
N VAL A 113 -46.73 -14.44 -0.84
CA VAL A 113 -46.44 -14.80 -2.21
C VAL A 113 -45.08 -15.49 -2.31
N VAL A 114 -44.06 -14.94 -1.61
CA VAL A 114 -42.72 -15.53 -1.56
C VAL A 114 -42.71 -16.69 -0.57
N LYS A 115 -42.27 -17.86 -1.04
CA LYS A 115 -42.17 -19.05 -0.20
C LYS A 115 -41.29 -18.82 1.02
N THR A 116 -41.73 -19.31 2.17
CA THR A 116 -40.87 -19.45 3.35
C THR A 116 -39.74 -20.45 3.06
N ALA A 117 -38.73 -20.51 3.93
CA ALA A 117 -37.67 -21.51 3.85
C ALA A 117 -38.20 -22.95 3.89
N GLN A 118 -39.39 -23.17 4.50
CA GLN A 118 -40.12 -24.45 4.52
C GLN A 118 -40.96 -24.70 3.28
N GLY A 119 -41.02 -23.73 2.34
CA GLY A 119 -41.77 -23.88 1.08
C GLY A 119 -43.26 -23.54 1.18
N GLU A 120 -43.72 -23.06 2.32
CA GLU A 120 -45.12 -22.71 2.59
C GLU A 120 -45.49 -21.34 2.01
N VAL A 121 -46.73 -21.25 1.54
CA VAL A 121 -47.41 -20.04 1.07
C VAL A 121 -48.70 -19.91 1.85
N VAL A 122 -49.01 -18.74 2.34
CA VAL A 122 -50.29 -18.51 3.00
C VAL A 122 -51.22 -17.81 2.02
N GLN A 123 -52.36 -18.42 1.72
CA GLN A 123 -53.29 -17.91 0.76
C GLN A 123 -54.16 -16.80 1.40
N ALA A 124 -54.74 -15.95 0.58
CA ALA A 124 -55.69 -14.96 1.03
C ALA A 124 -57.07 -15.59 1.29
N PRO A 125 -57.95 -14.91 2.08
CA PRO A 125 -59.34 -15.29 2.15
C PRO A 125 -60.00 -15.26 0.75
N LEU A 126 -60.61 -16.36 0.32
CA LEU A 126 -61.21 -16.49 -1.01
C LEU A 126 -62.17 -15.34 -1.35
N THR A 127 -62.89 -14.84 -0.36
CA THR A 127 -63.84 -13.71 -0.56
C THR A 127 -63.13 -12.42 -0.95
N LEU A 128 -61.96 -12.13 -0.37
CA LEU A 128 -61.19 -10.94 -0.67
C LEU A 128 -60.43 -11.14 -2.03
N GLU A 129 -59.97 -12.34 -2.30
CA GLU A 129 -59.36 -12.64 -3.59
C GLU A 129 -60.30 -12.47 -4.78
N GLN A 130 -61.55 -12.95 -4.65
CA GLN A 130 -62.59 -12.78 -5.65
C GLN A 130 -62.97 -11.32 -5.91
N GLN A 131 -62.71 -10.43 -4.97
CA GLN A 131 -62.99 -9.00 -5.06
C GLN A 131 -61.77 -8.17 -5.46
N ASP A 132 -60.64 -8.82 -5.79
CA ASP A 132 -59.33 -8.17 -5.99
C ASP A 132 -58.89 -7.26 -4.80
N GLN A 133 -59.19 -7.72 -3.59
CA GLN A 133 -58.90 -7.01 -2.34
C GLN A 133 -57.76 -7.67 -1.55
N VAL A 134 -56.76 -8.18 -2.28
CA VAL A 134 -55.61 -8.91 -1.70
C VAL A 134 -54.32 -8.22 -2.08
N SER A 135 -53.38 -8.20 -1.19
CA SER A 135 -52.03 -7.69 -1.37
C SER A 135 -50.98 -8.62 -0.78
N ALA A 136 -49.75 -8.55 -1.27
CA ALA A 136 -48.66 -9.31 -0.73
C ALA A 136 -48.16 -8.73 0.61
N ASN A 137 -47.92 -9.62 1.58
CA ASN A 137 -47.31 -9.25 2.89
C ASN A 137 -45.77 -9.47 2.88
N ASP A 138 -45.18 -9.55 1.72
CA ASP A 138 -43.76 -9.87 1.61
C ASP A 138 -42.91 -8.62 1.86
N LEU A 139 -41.98 -8.74 2.83
CA LEU A 139 -40.99 -7.71 3.17
C LEU A 139 -39.60 -8.20 2.71
N LEU A 140 -38.77 -7.27 2.25
CA LEU A 140 -37.43 -7.55 1.80
C LEU A 140 -36.43 -7.28 2.93
N LEU A 141 -35.72 -8.31 3.31
CA LEU A 141 -34.62 -8.20 4.26
C LEU A 141 -33.27 -8.25 3.52
N ASP A 142 -32.38 -7.36 3.89
CA ASP A 142 -30.99 -7.46 3.51
C ASP A 142 -30.33 -8.64 4.26
N ARG A 143 -29.11 -9.01 3.88
CA ARG A 143 -28.37 -10.13 4.49
C ARG A 143 -28.16 -9.98 6.01
N ASP A 144 -28.16 -8.75 6.50
CA ASP A 144 -28.04 -8.40 7.93
C ASP A 144 -29.39 -8.34 8.66
N GLY A 145 -30.49 -8.74 8.01
CA GLY A 145 -31.82 -8.74 8.57
C GLY A 145 -32.51 -7.37 8.62
N ARG A 146 -31.95 -6.35 7.95
CA ARG A 146 -32.53 -5.01 7.95
C ARG A 146 -33.34 -4.75 6.70
N ILE A 147 -34.38 -3.92 6.85
CA ILE A 147 -35.21 -3.41 5.74
C ILE A 147 -34.67 -2.07 5.31
N ARG A 148 -33.96 -2.06 4.15
CA ARG A 148 -33.48 -0.84 3.47
C ARG A 148 -34.06 -0.69 2.07
N ARG A 149 -34.82 -1.71 1.64
CA ARG A 149 -35.47 -1.77 0.34
C ARG A 149 -36.95 -2.04 0.55
N SER A 150 -37.78 -1.39 -0.24
CA SER A 150 -39.21 -1.57 -0.21
C SER A 150 -39.67 -2.21 -1.52
N LEU A 151 -40.39 -3.30 -1.42
CA LEU A 151 -41.02 -3.95 -2.55
C LEU A 151 -42.38 -3.30 -2.80
N LEU A 152 -42.60 -2.79 -4.00
CA LEU A 152 -43.89 -2.19 -4.38
C LEU A 152 -44.76 -3.21 -5.11
N PHE A 153 -44.16 -3.90 -6.09
CA PHE A 153 -44.83 -4.90 -6.90
C PHE A 153 -43.95 -6.16 -6.98
N LEU A 154 -44.61 -7.29 -6.94
CA LEU A 154 -44.01 -8.57 -7.23
C LEU A 154 -44.90 -9.36 -8.17
N THR A 155 -44.31 -10.37 -8.82
CA THR A 155 -45.02 -11.23 -9.75
C THR A 155 -45.30 -12.57 -9.08
N ASP A 156 -46.53 -13.00 -9.07
CA ASP A 156 -46.92 -14.31 -8.59
C ASP A 156 -46.47 -15.42 -9.54
N ARG A 157 -46.76 -16.66 -9.18
CA ARG A 157 -46.42 -17.84 -10.03
C ARG A 157 -47.17 -17.90 -11.34
N ASN A 158 -48.29 -17.21 -11.43
CA ASN A 158 -49.15 -17.15 -12.61
C ASN A 158 -48.80 -16.00 -13.55
N GLY A 159 -47.75 -15.22 -13.18
CA GLY A 159 -47.35 -14.02 -13.94
C GLY A 159 -48.18 -12.78 -13.62
N LYS A 160 -49.10 -12.81 -12.65
CA LYS A 160 -49.87 -11.67 -12.23
C LYS A 160 -49.01 -10.76 -11.34
N SER A 161 -49.01 -9.45 -11.63
CA SER A 161 -48.39 -8.46 -10.80
C SER A 161 -49.25 -8.16 -9.55
N ILE A 162 -48.66 -8.32 -8.36
CA ILE A 162 -49.35 -8.09 -7.08
C ILE A 162 -48.65 -6.94 -6.37
N MET A 163 -49.45 -6.02 -5.80
CA MET A 163 -48.95 -4.93 -4.94
C MET A 163 -48.69 -5.44 -3.53
N THR A 164 -47.68 -4.93 -2.87
CA THR A 164 -47.53 -5.11 -1.42
C THR A 164 -48.60 -4.33 -0.67
N LEU A 165 -48.93 -4.72 0.56
CA LEU A 165 -49.98 -4.11 1.36
C LEU A 165 -49.78 -2.59 1.48
N GLY A 166 -48.59 -2.13 1.90
CA GLY A 166 -48.31 -0.70 2.04
C GLY A 166 -48.43 0.08 0.74
N THR A 167 -48.07 -0.52 -0.40
CA THR A 167 -48.22 0.07 -1.73
C THR A 167 -49.71 0.20 -2.10
N ARG A 168 -50.47 -0.87 -1.92
CA ARG A 168 -51.91 -0.87 -2.25
C ARG A 168 -52.69 0.14 -1.44
N LEU A 169 -52.40 0.25 -0.14
CA LEU A 169 -53.03 1.21 0.75
C LEU A 169 -52.76 2.66 0.30
N ALA A 170 -51.50 2.95 -0.02
CA ALA A 170 -51.13 4.28 -0.52
C ALA A 170 -51.84 4.59 -1.85
N PHE A 171 -51.92 3.65 -2.78
CA PHE A 171 -52.56 3.86 -4.08
C PHE A 171 -54.07 4.06 -3.98
N VAL A 172 -54.75 3.27 -3.15
CA VAL A 172 -56.19 3.46 -2.91
C VAL A 172 -56.48 4.82 -2.28
N TYR A 173 -55.63 5.24 -1.32
CA TYR A 173 -55.76 6.55 -0.71
C TYR A 173 -55.56 7.68 -1.72
N LEU A 174 -54.53 7.60 -2.54
CA LEU A 174 -54.14 8.60 -3.55
C LEU A 174 -55.14 8.64 -4.72
N ALA A 175 -55.64 7.50 -5.17
CA ALA A 175 -56.70 7.42 -6.18
C ALA A 175 -57.93 8.16 -5.73
N GLY A 176 -58.30 8.06 -4.44
CA GLY A 176 -59.39 8.85 -3.87
C GLY A 176 -59.15 10.35 -3.85
N LYS A 177 -57.94 10.82 -4.14
CA LYS A 177 -57.56 12.24 -4.34
C LYS A 177 -57.31 12.57 -5.82
N GLY A 178 -57.63 11.66 -6.74
CA GLY A 178 -57.44 11.85 -8.17
C GLY A 178 -56.00 11.66 -8.63
N ILE A 179 -55.11 11.10 -7.79
CA ILE A 179 -53.71 10.84 -8.13
C ILE A 179 -53.59 9.37 -8.54
N GLN A 180 -53.14 9.12 -9.76
CA GLN A 180 -52.92 7.80 -10.31
C GLN A 180 -51.47 7.61 -10.74
N LEU A 181 -51.10 6.36 -10.91
CA LEU A 181 -49.76 5.99 -11.39
C LEU A 181 -49.67 6.27 -12.89
N GLU A 182 -48.68 7.07 -13.29
CA GLU A 182 -48.40 7.40 -14.68
C GLU A 182 -47.01 6.86 -15.07
N THR A 183 -46.90 6.26 -16.25
CA THR A 183 -45.63 5.79 -16.79
C THR A 183 -44.89 6.94 -17.48
N ILE A 184 -43.73 7.36 -16.96
CA ILE A 184 -42.91 8.40 -17.58
C ILE A 184 -42.00 7.78 -18.66
N ASN A 185 -41.33 6.68 -18.30
CA ASN A 185 -40.38 6.00 -19.18
C ASN A 185 -40.46 4.48 -18.98
N ALA A 186 -41.13 3.82 -19.91
CA ALA A 186 -41.33 2.37 -19.87
C ALA A 186 -39.98 1.61 -20.00
N ASN A 187 -39.02 2.14 -20.75
CA ASN A 187 -37.73 1.48 -20.98
C ASN A 187 -36.83 1.50 -19.70
N GLN A 188 -37.07 2.46 -18.83
CA GLN A 188 -36.35 2.60 -17.54
C GLN A 188 -37.19 2.20 -16.34
N ASN A 189 -38.40 1.64 -16.56
CA ASN A 189 -39.36 1.32 -15.51
C ASN A 189 -39.57 2.51 -14.53
N GLN A 190 -39.73 3.72 -15.09
CA GLN A 190 -39.95 4.91 -14.31
C GLN A 190 -41.43 5.26 -14.28
N PHE A 191 -41.95 5.43 -13.09
CA PHE A 191 -43.34 5.79 -12.84
C PHE A 191 -43.44 7.09 -12.02
N GLN A 192 -44.47 7.85 -12.30
CA GLN A 192 -44.84 9.02 -11.50
C GLN A 192 -46.12 8.75 -10.73
N LEU A 193 -46.15 9.18 -9.47
CA LEU A 193 -47.31 9.15 -8.62
C LEU A 193 -47.43 10.51 -7.92
N GLY A 194 -48.31 11.39 -8.39
CA GLY A 194 -48.37 12.77 -7.95
C GLY A 194 -47.02 13.50 -8.16
N LYS A 195 -46.42 13.99 -7.08
CA LYS A 195 -45.13 14.69 -7.14
C LYS A 195 -43.91 13.76 -7.14
N ALA A 196 -44.09 12.46 -6.86
CA ALA A 196 -43.01 11.50 -6.74
C ALA A 196 -42.70 10.82 -8.05
N VAL A 197 -41.42 10.65 -8.34
CA VAL A 197 -40.92 9.80 -9.43
C VAL A 197 -40.20 8.59 -8.84
N PHE A 198 -40.65 7.42 -9.22
CA PHE A 198 -40.09 6.14 -8.78
C PHE A 198 -39.19 5.55 -9.87
N THR A 199 -38.02 5.10 -9.45
CA THR A 199 -37.09 4.34 -10.30
C THR A 199 -36.82 3.02 -9.61
N THR A 200 -36.90 1.93 -10.37
CA THR A 200 -36.60 0.61 -9.81
C THR A 200 -35.15 0.47 -9.46
N LEU A 201 -34.88 -0.19 -8.34
CA LEU A 201 -33.54 -0.53 -7.88
C LEU A 201 -32.84 -1.43 -8.88
N GLN A 202 -31.57 -1.16 -9.15
CA GLN A 202 -30.68 -2.02 -9.91
C GLN A 202 -29.80 -2.85 -8.97
N PRO A 203 -29.28 -4.01 -9.40
CA PRO A 203 -28.49 -4.90 -8.54
C PRO A 203 -27.25 -4.29 -7.89
N ASN A 204 -26.71 -3.20 -8.46
CA ASN A 204 -25.47 -2.56 -8.00
C ASN A 204 -25.68 -1.12 -7.52
N ASP A 205 -26.93 -0.69 -7.29
CA ASP A 205 -27.25 0.68 -6.86
C ASP A 205 -26.65 1.01 -5.51
N GLY A 206 -26.01 2.18 -5.41
CA GLY A 206 -25.44 2.71 -4.18
C GLY A 206 -24.43 1.75 -3.54
N GLY A 207 -24.64 1.35 -2.30
CA GLY A 207 -23.74 0.39 -1.59
C GLY A 207 -23.94 -1.07 -1.96
N TYR A 208 -24.98 -1.43 -2.71
CA TYR A 208 -25.27 -2.82 -3.07
C TYR A 208 -24.33 -3.38 -4.15
N VAL A 209 -24.14 -4.71 -4.13
CA VAL A 209 -23.43 -5.47 -5.16
C VAL A 209 -24.17 -6.77 -5.39
N ASN A 210 -24.63 -6.98 -6.64
CA ASN A 210 -25.36 -8.17 -7.07
C ASN A 210 -26.53 -8.54 -6.15
N VAL A 211 -27.26 -7.50 -5.66
CA VAL A 211 -28.45 -7.75 -4.84
C VAL A 211 -29.58 -8.26 -5.72
N ASP A 212 -30.43 -9.13 -5.16
CA ASP A 212 -31.64 -9.53 -5.85
C ASP A 212 -32.58 -8.30 -5.97
N ALA A 213 -32.76 -7.84 -7.20
CA ALA A 213 -33.63 -6.72 -7.56
C ALA A 213 -34.95 -7.20 -8.24
N GLY A 214 -35.34 -8.45 -8.03
CA GLY A 214 -36.58 -9.03 -8.57
C GLY A 214 -37.84 -8.28 -8.05
N GLY A 215 -38.85 -8.17 -8.93
CA GLY A 215 -40.01 -7.30 -8.69
C GLY A 215 -39.69 -5.83 -8.91
N TYR A 216 -40.59 -4.95 -8.44
CA TYR A 216 -40.35 -3.50 -8.45
C TYR A 216 -39.93 -3.06 -7.06
N GLN A 217 -38.64 -2.93 -6.86
CA GLN A 217 -38.03 -2.51 -5.60
C GLN A 217 -37.59 -1.07 -5.67
N ILE A 218 -37.66 -0.37 -4.55
CA ILE A 218 -37.11 0.98 -4.36
C ILE A 218 -36.28 1.03 -3.08
N LEU A 219 -35.35 1.96 -2.99
CA LEU A 219 -34.68 2.26 -1.73
C LEU A 219 -35.68 2.82 -0.72
N SER A 220 -35.73 2.24 0.49
CA SER A 220 -36.55 2.72 1.56
C SER A 220 -36.08 4.08 2.05
N ASN A 221 -36.97 5.06 2.04
CA ASN A 221 -36.75 6.39 2.60
C ASN A 221 -37.78 6.68 3.67
N PHE A 222 -37.84 5.81 4.68
CA PHE A 222 -38.86 5.92 5.75
C PHE A 222 -38.75 7.24 6.50
N PRO A 223 -39.89 7.83 6.92
CA PRO A 223 -39.89 9.02 7.76
C PRO A 223 -39.39 8.69 9.16
N LYS A 224 -38.68 9.64 9.79
CA LYS A 224 -38.30 9.56 11.22
C LYS A 224 -39.41 10.20 12.06
N LEU A 225 -40.35 9.38 12.51
CA LEU A 225 -41.50 9.83 13.29
C LEU A 225 -41.16 9.91 14.79
N PRO A 226 -41.48 11.02 15.50
CA PRO A 226 -41.08 11.22 16.90
C PRO A 226 -41.71 10.20 17.86
N ASN A 227 -42.98 9.85 17.60
CA ASN A 227 -43.80 8.99 18.47
C ASN A 227 -44.40 7.81 17.67
N GLY A 228 -43.77 7.42 16.56
CA GLY A 228 -44.34 6.44 15.65
C GLY A 228 -45.65 6.86 15.02
N PHE A 229 -46.49 5.89 14.72
CA PHE A 229 -47.85 6.13 14.23
C PHE A 229 -48.83 6.25 15.40
N ARG A 230 -50.00 6.82 15.11
CA ARG A 230 -51.08 6.79 16.09
C ARG A 230 -51.62 5.38 16.21
N THR A 231 -51.48 4.79 17.39
CA THR A 231 -51.95 3.42 17.70
C THR A 231 -53.21 3.46 18.57
N ILE A 232 -54.04 2.46 18.41
CA ILE A 232 -55.26 2.26 19.20
C ILE A 232 -55.38 0.75 19.43
N SER A 233 -55.69 0.33 20.68
CA SER A 233 -55.88 -1.07 20.97
C SER A 233 -57.16 -1.63 20.33
N LEU A 234 -57.14 -2.87 19.94
CA LEU A 234 -58.31 -3.61 19.49
C LEU A 234 -59.47 -3.49 20.51
N THR A 235 -59.15 -3.61 21.81
CA THR A 235 -60.13 -3.53 22.90
C THR A 235 -60.81 -2.17 22.96
N ASP A 236 -60.08 -1.06 22.75
CA ASP A 236 -60.67 0.30 22.74
C ASP A 236 -61.64 0.49 21.57
N VAL A 237 -61.31 -0.09 20.40
CA VAL A 237 -62.21 -0.05 19.24
C VAL A 237 -63.51 -0.83 19.52
N LEU A 238 -63.38 -2.06 20.04
CA LEU A 238 -64.54 -2.90 20.32
C LEU A 238 -65.46 -2.33 21.41
N GLN A 239 -64.87 -1.65 22.39
CA GLN A 239 -65.63 -1.01 23.48
C GLN A 239 -66.12 0.40 23.16
N GLY A 240 -65.80 0.88 21.95
CA GLY A 240 -66.23 2.19 21.51
C GLY A 240 -65.57 3.39 22.25
N ARG A 241 -64.43 3.18 22.88
CA ARG A 241 -63.68 4.19 23.65
C ARG A 241 -62.75 5.06 22.75
N ILE A 242 -63.20 5.29 21.55
CA ILE A 242 -62.43 6.07 20.56
C ILE A 242 -63.26 7.23 20.02
N PRO A 243 -62.66 8.37 19.65
CA PRO A 243 -63.37 9.48 19.00
C PRO A 243 -64.05 9.02 17.73
N HIS A 244 -65.27 9.53 17.48
CA HIS A 244 -66.11 9.09 16.36
C HIS A 244 -65.57 9.37 14.96
N ASP A 245 -64.67 10.34 14.82
CA ASP A 245 -64.11 10.77 13.54
C ASP A 245 -62.61 10.43 13.39
N LEU A 246 -62.07 9.65 14.31
CA LEU A 246 -60.64 9.38 14.39
C LEU A 246 -60.10 8.69 13.14
N MET A 247 -60.88 7.84 12.51
CA MET A 247 -60.48 7.05 11.32
C MET A 247 -61.04 7.63 10.02
N ARG A 248 -61.86 8.69 10.11
CA ARG A 248 -62.49 9.25 8.91
C ARG A 248 -61.44 9.74 7.90
N ASP A 249 -61.64 9.35 6.65
CA ASP A 249 -60.76 9.67 5.50
C ASP A 249 -59.31 9.29 5.70
N ARG A 250 -58.98 8.43 6.66
CA ARG A 250 -57.62 7.94 6.96
C ARG A 250 -57.45 6.52 6.49
N ILE A 251 -56.21 6.12 6.44
CA ILE A 251 -55.77 4.73 6.26
C ILE A 251 -55.78 4.09 7.65
N VAL A 252 -56.45 2.98 7.78
CA VAL A 252 -56.47 2.20 9.01
C VAL A 252 -55.78 0.89 8.74
N LEU A 253 -54.71 0.60 9.48
CA LEU A 253 -54.03 -0.67 9.44
C LEU A 253 -54.38 -1.48 10.69
N ILE A 254 -54.69 -2.75 10.55
CA ILE A 254 -54.98 -3.69 11.64
C ILE A 254 -53.85 -4.72 11.65
N GLY A 255 -53.13 -4.83 12.75
CA GLY A 255 -52.06 -5.81 12.85
C GLY A 255 -51.64 -6.15 14.24
N LEU A 256 -50.86 -7.21 14.33
CA LEU A 256 -50.38 -7.73 15.58
C LEU A 256 -49.20 -6.87 16.07
N MET A 257 -49.16 -6.59 17.37
CA MET A 257 -48.06 -5.93 18.06
C MET A 257 -47.67 -6.67 19.34
N ALA A 258 -48.19 -7.88 19.56
CA ALA A 258 -47.80 -8.72 20.69
C ALA A 258 -46.44 -9.32 20.42
N GLU A 259 -45.45 -8.97 21.25
CA GLU A 259 -44.04 -9.43 21.12
C GLU A 259 -43.90 -10.96 21.15
N SER A 260 -44.83 -11.64 21.84
CA SER A 260 -44.82 -13.09 21.92
C SER A 260 -45.27 -13.82 20.65
N LEU A 261 -45.88 -13.09 19.70
CA LEU A 261 -46.54 -13.64 18.51
C LEU A 261 -46.05 -13.08 17.18
N GLU A 262 -45.38 -11.95 17.21
CA GLU A 262 -45.00 -11.22 16.01
C GLU A 262 -43.48 -11.11 15.89
N SER A 263 -42.99 -11.06 14.66
CA SER A 263 -41.59 -10.85 14.34
C SER A 263 -41.27 -9.37 14.32
N ILE A 264 -40.17 -8.99 14.99
CA ILE A 264 -39.62 -7.64 14.89
C ILE A 264 -38.75 -7.50 13.68
N PHE A 265 -38.74 -6.32 13.07
CA PHE A 265 -37.96 -5.99 11.90
C PHE A 265 -37.01 -4.86 12.19
N PHE A 266 -35.76 -4.99 11.72
CA PHE A 266 -34.80 -3.92 11.84
C PHE A 266 -34.84 -3.02 10.60
N THR A 267 -34.97 -1.72 10.80
CA THR A 267 -34.85 -0.72 9.75
C THR A 267 -33.52 0.03 9.89
N SER A 268 -33.26 0.98 9.00
CA SER A 268 -32.08 1.86 9.12
C SER A 268 -32.05 2.72 10.39
N TYR A 269 -33.19 2.95 11.01
CA TYR A 269 -33.29 3.70 12.27
C TYR A 269 -33.05 2.85 13.51
N THR A 270 -33.33 1.58 13.42
CA THR A 270 -33.36 0.68 14.59
C THR A 270 -31.96 0.50 15.17
N THR A 271 -31.81 0.78 16.45
CA THR A 271 -30.55 0.58 17.19
C THR A 271 -30.59 -0.68 18.03
N ASN A 272 -31.75 -1.03 18.59
CA ASN A 272 -31.99 -2.18 19.44
C ASN A 272 -33.35 -2.83 19.16
N SER A 273 -33.63 -3.97 19.72
CA SER A 273 -34.87 -4.72 19.51
C SER A 273 -36.12 -4.02 20.10
N ILE A 274 -35.94 -3.14 21.08
CA ILE A 274 -37.08 -2.41 21.72
C ILE A 274 -37.64 -1.37 20.75
N GLU A 275 -36.79 -0.76 19.92
CA GLU A 275 -37.17 0.23 18.92
C GLU A 275 -37.53 -0.39 17.57
N ALA A 276 -37.44 -1.69 17.45
CA ALA A 276 -37.65 -2.39 16.18
C ALA A 276 -39.16 -2.45 15.86
N PRO A 277 -39.60 -1.94 14.69
CA PRO A 277 -40.99 -2.01 14.29
C PRO A 277 -41.45 -3.44 14.06
N VAL A 278 -42.69 -3.72 14.29
CA VAL A 278 -43.36 -4.96 13.88
C VAL A 278 -43.88 -4.86 12.44
N GLY A 279 -44.33 -5.97 11.86
CA GLY A 279 -44.75 -6.06 10.46
C GLY A 279 -45.74 -4.96 10.03
N VAL A 280 -46.80 -4.74 10.79
CA VAL A 280 -47.80 -3.72 10.49
C VAL A 280 -47.25 -2.30 10.48
N GLU A 281 -46.25 -2.01 11.33
CA GLU A 281 -45.57 -0.70 11.34
C GLU A 281 -44.68 -0.52 10.13
N VAL A 282 -44.03 -1.59 9.64
CA VAL A 282 -43.25 -1.54 8.41
C VAL A 282 -44.14 -1.24 7.21
N HIS A 283 -45.31 -1.87 7.12
CA HIS A 283 -46.30 -1.52 6.08
C HIS A 283 -46.83 -0.09 6.21
N ALA A 284 -47.01 0.40 7.42
CA ALA A 284 -47.36 1.80 7.69
C ALA A 284 -46.24 2.77 7.27
N LEU A 285 -44.95 2.44 7.53
CA LEU A 285 -43.78 3.21 7.10
C LEU A 285 -43.71 3.29 5.58
N LEU A 286 -43.88 2.16 4.88
CA LEU A 286 -43.92 2.14 3.41
C LEU A 286 -45.07 2.99 2.87
N THR A 287 -46.27 2.83 3.44
CA THR A 287 -47.47 3.64 3.06
C THR A 287 -47.16 5.14 3.25
N SER A 288 -46.67 5.53 4.42
CA SER A 288 -46.31 6.91 4.74
C SER A 288 -45.26 7.50 3.82
N GLN A 289 -44.23 6.72 3.48
CA GLN A 289 -43.19 7.10 2.51
C GLN A 289 -43.83 7.44 1.15
N LEU A 290 -44.70 6.58 0.63
CA LEU A 290 -45.35 6.78 -0.66
C LEU A 290 -46.30 7.98 -0.64
N LEU A 291 -47.08 8.15 0.44
CA LEU A 291 -47.95 9.28 0.59
C LEU A 291 -47.22 10.63 0.67
N SER A 292 -46.20 10.70 1.50
CA SER A 292 -45.41 11.92 1.65
C SER A 292 -44.63 12.26 0.39
N ALA A 293 -44.15 11.28 -0.35
CA ALA A 293 -43.50 11.51 -1.63
C ALA A 293 -44.51 12.05 -2.66
N ALA A 294 -45.69 11.42 -2.78
CA ALA A 294 -46.69 11.79 -3.78
C ALA A 294 -47.37 13.12 -3.51
N LEU A 295 -47.75 13.41 -2.24
CA LEU A 295 -48.51 14.59 -1.84
C LEU A 295 -47.61 15.76 -1.45
N ASP A 296 -46.64 15.49 -0.61
CA ASP A 296 -45.84 16.53 0.04
C ASP A 296 -44.53 16.81 -0.75
N GLY A 297 -44.21 15.97 -1.72
CA GLY A 297 -42.99 16.08 -2.52
C GLY A 297 -41.72 15.68 -1.76
N ARG A 298 -41.86 14.85 -0.71
CA ARG A 298 -40.71 14.30 0.00
C ARG A 298 -39.84 13.50 -0.95
N PRO A 299 -38.53 13.78 -1.02
CA PRO A 299 -37.68 13.12 -2.03
C PRO A 299 -37.60 11.61 -1.78
N MET A 300 -37.65 10.84 -2.86
CA MET A 300 -37.27 9.43 -2.85
C MET A 300 -35.74 9.30 -2.89
N LEU A 301 -35.19 8.24 -2.28
CA LEU A 301 -33.76 8.00 -2.38
C LEU A 301 -33.38 7.59 -3.80
N ARG A 302 -32.40 8.28 -4.34
CA ARG A 302 -31.77 8.04 -5.63
C ARG A 302 -30.30 7.80 -5.43
N VAL A 303 -29.69 7.10 -6.34
CA VAL A 303 -28.24 6.84 -6.37
C VAL A 303 -27.63 7.40 -7.63
N TRP A 304 -26.35 7.57 -7.63
CA TRP A 304 -25.62 7.88 -8.85
C TRP A 304 -25.45 6.61 -9.70
N SER A 305 -25.25 6.78 -10.99
CA SER A 305 -24.88 5.68 -11.87
C SER A 305 -23.45 5.23 -11.58
N ASP A 306 -23.14 3.94 -11.80
CA ASP A 306 -21.82 3.37 -11.58
C ASP A 306 -20.65 4.23 -12.14
N PRO A 307 -20.72 4.78 -13.38
CA PRO A 307 -19.63 5.61 -13.89
C PRO A 307 -19.37 6.89 -13.05
N LEU A 308 -20.45 7.51 -12.52
CA LEU A 308 -20.31 8.69 -11.65
C LEU A 308 -19.70 8.31 -10.30
N GLU A 309 -20.08 7.18 -9.73
CA GLU A 309 -19.47 6.65 -8.51
C GLU A 309 -17.97 6.35 -8.71
N TRP A 310 -17.60 5.77 -9.84
CA TRP A 310 -16.17 5.50 -10.14
C TRP A 310 -15.37 6.81 -10.27
N VAL A 311 -15.92 7.79 -10.97
CA VAL A 311 -15.29 9.13 -11.07
C VAL A 311 -15.15 9.76 -9.68
N TRP A 312 -16.15 9.60 -8.82
CA TRP A 312 -16.14 10.09 -7.44
C TRP A 312 -15.02 9.46 -6.63
N ILE A 313 -14.84 8.15 -6.68
CA ILE A 313 -13.75 7.42 -6.02
C ILE A 313 -12.38 7.89 -6.54
N ILE A 314 -12.23 8.01 -7.87
CA ILE A 314 -10.99 8.47 -8.50
C ILE A 314 -10.67 9.90 -8.07
N LEU A 315 -11.67 10.79 -8.06
CA LEU A 315 -11.49 12.19 -7.65
C LEU A 315 -10.93 12.28 -6.23
N TRP A 316 -11.51 11.56 -5.28
CA TRP A 316 -11.03 11.55 -3.89
C TRP A 316 -9.66 10.88 -3.74
N SER A 317 -9.35 9.91 -4.59
CA SER A 317 -7.99 9.34 -4.66
C SER A 317 -6.97 10.37 -5.13
N VAL A 318 -7.31 11.18 -6.14
CA VAL A 318 -6.45 12.28 -6.62
C VAL A 318 -6.26 13.34 -5.53
N ILE A 319 -7.35 13.75 -4.87
CA ILE A 319 -7.29 14.72 -3.76
C ILE A 319 -6.36 14.20 -2.66
N GLY A 320 -6.52 12.95 -2.27
CA GLY A 320 -5.65 12.32 -1.26
C GLY A 320 -4.18 12.31 -1.66
N ALA A 321 -3.90 12.00 -2.92
CA ALA A 321 -2.53 12.02 -3.42
C ALA A 321 -1.92 13.43 -3.44
N VAL A 322 -2.72 14.44 -3.82
CA VAL A 322 -2.28 15.85 -3.80
C VAL A 322 -1.96 16.30 -2.38
N ILE A 323 -2.79 15.93 -1.40
CA ILE A 323 -2.54 16.22 0.01
C ILE A 323 -1.23 15.57 0.47
N GLY A 324 -1.09 14.27 0.19
CA GLY A 324 0.10 13.52 0.59
C GLY A 324 1.38 14.05 -0.05
N TRP A 325 1.29 14.61 -1.26
CA TRP A 325 2.44 15.18 -1.97
C TRP A 325 2.74 16.63 -1.56
N GLY A 326 1.71 17.45 -1.37
CA GLY A 326 1.86 18.90 -1.15
C GLY A 326 2.14 19.30 0.30
N SER A 327 1.92 18.42 1.27
CA SER A 327 2.03 18.75 2.69
C SER A 327 3.48 18.76 3.16
N ARG A 328 3.84 19.85 3.84
CA ARG A 328 5.20 20.05 4.41
C ARG A 328 5.43 19.38 5.75
N SER A 329 4.37 18.97 6.44
CA SER A 329 4.47 18.29 7.74
C SER A 329 3.41 17.20 7.90
N PRO A 330 3.71 16.08 8.59
CA PRO A 330 2.74 15.01 8.83
C PRO A 330 1.47 15.48 9.56
N ARG A 331 1.61 16.46 10.46
CA ARG A 331 0.45 17.04 11.20
C ARG A 331 -0.51 17.75 10.26
N GLN A 332 0.00 18.54 9.31
CA GLN A 332 -0.82 19.22 8.31
C GLN A 332 -1.50 18.22 7.39
N THR A 333 -0.79 17.17 6.94
CA THR A 333 -1.36 16.10 6.12
C THR A 333 -2.56 15.45 6.81
N VAL A 334 -2.39 15.03 8.06
CA VAL A 334 -3.45 14.39 8.84
C VAL A 334 -4.64 15.33 9.04
N LEU A 335 -4.38 16.57 9.46
CA LEU A 335 -5.44 17.55 9.68
C LEU A 335 -6.24 17.85 8.39
N THR A 336 -5.54 18.05 7.28
CA THR A 336 -6.19 18.30 5.98
C THR A 336 -7.01 17.08 5.53
N ALA A 337 -6.47 15.87 5.69
CA ALA A 337 -7.20 14.64 5.34
C ALA A 337 -8.46 14.47 6.22
N ILE A 338 -8.38 14.77 7.52
CA ILE A 338 -9.55 14.74 8.42
C ILE A 338 -10.59 15.78 8.00
N LEU A 339 -10.18 17.02 7.73
CA LEU A 339 -11.10 18.09 7.32
C LEU A 339 -11.80 17.75 6.00
N LEU A 340 -11.07 17.22 5.03
CA LEU A 340 -11.65 16.83 3.74
C LEU A 340 -12.51 15.56 3.86
N GLY A 341 -12.13 14.60 4.70
CA GLY A 341 -12.97 13.46 5.04
C GLY A 341 -14.28 13.90 5.71
N ALA A 342 -14.21 14.85 6.64
CA ALA A 342 -15.41 15.45 7.26
C ALA A 342 -16.27 16.21 6.23
N ALA A 343 -15.65 16.93 5.29
CA ALA A 343 -16.36 17.61 4.21
C ALA A 343 -17.05 16.63 3.26
N LEU A 344 -16.37 15.49 2.92
CA LEU A 344 -16.97 14.41 2.15
C LEU A 344 -18.23 13.86 2.86
N LEU A 345 -18.09 13.47 4.12
CA LEU A 345 -19.20 12.92 4.90
C LEU A 345 -20.32 13.95 5.08
N GLY A 346 -19.99 15.21 5.35
CA GLY A 346 -20.94 16.30 5.47
C GLY A 346 -21.69 16.58 4.18
N SER A 347 -21.00 16.62 3.04
CA SER A 347 -21.63 16.81 1.73
C SER A 347 -22.52 15.63 1.35
N ALA A 348 -22.08 14.40 1.61
CA ALA A 348 -22.89 13.21 1.38
C ALA A 348 -24.14 13.20 2.25
N TYR A 349 -24.04 13.65 3.51
CA TYR A 349 -25.19 13.79 4.41
C TYR A 349 -26.18 14.86 3.93
N VAL A 350 -25.70 16.01 3.47
CA VAL A 350 -26.58 17.06 2.90
C VAL A 350 -27.31 16.55 1.64
N LEU A 351 -26.59 15.85 0.77
CA LEU A 351 -27.18 15.23 -0.42
C LEU A 351 -28.16 14.12 -0.05
N PHE A 352 -27.89 13.34 1.00
CA PHE A 352 -28.83 12.36 1.52
C PHE A 352 -30.12 13.00 2.00
N LEU A 353 -30.07 14.14 2.68
CA LEU A 353 -31.26 14.89 3.07
C LEU A 353 -32.06 15.40 1.86
N ALA A 354 -31.40 15.70 0.76
CA ALA A 354 -31.99 16.05 -0.52
C ALA A 354 -32.47 14.82 -1.36
N GLY A 355 -32.36 13.61 -0.82
CA GLY A 355 -32.79 12.38 -1.48
C GLY A 355 -31.73 11.69 -2.37
N TRP A 356 -30.46 12.04 -2.22
CA TRP A 356 -29.38 11.38 -2.94
C TRP A 356 -28.50 10.57 -2.00
N TRP A 357 -28.51 9.27 -2.14
CA TRP A 357 -27.55 8.41 -1.46
C TRP A 357 -26.30 8.23 -2.32
N ILE A 358 -25.23 8.88 -1.91
CA ILE A 358 -23.91 8.77 -2.55
C ILE A 358 -23.03 7.92 -1.65
N ILE A 359 -22.31 6.99 -2.27
CA ILE A 359 -21.36 6.13 -1.55
C ILE A 359 -20.30 6.99 -0.83
N THR A 360 -19.98 6.62 0.41
CA THR A 360 -19.08 7.38 1.29
C THR A 360 -17.81 6.61 1.65
N VAL A 361 -17.93 5.33 1.90
CA VAL A 361 -16.81 4.48 2.37
C VAL A 361 -15.74 4.33 1.30
N PRO A 362 -16.03 3.96 0.04
CA PRO A 362 -15.02 3.83 -0.99
C PRO A 362 -14.21 5.14 -1.23
N PRO A 363 -14.83 6.32 -1.41
CA PRO A 363 -14.07 7.56 -1.60
C PRO A 363 -13.27 7.96 -0.36
N LEU A 364 -13.76 7.68 0.86
CA LEU A 364 -13.02 7.92 2.09
C LEU A 364 -11.76 7.04 2.17
N LEU A 365 -11.89 5.77 1.82
CA LEU A 365 -10.76 4.85 1.74
C LEU A 365 -9.77 5.28 0.64
N ALA A 366 -10.27 5.76 -0.50
CA ALA A 366 -9.44 6.28 -1.58
C ALA A 366 -8.67 7.55 -1.16
N LEU A 367 -9.33 8.48 -0.45
CA LEU A 367 -8.71 9.67 0.13
C LEU A 367 -7.58 9.30 1.10
N VAL A 368 -7.89 8.48 2.10
CA VAL A 368 -6.95 8.08 3.15
C VAL A 368 -5.81 7.24 2.56
N GLY A 369 -6.15 6.23 1.77
CA GLY A 369 -5.17 5.33 1.15
C GLY A 369 -4.19 6.08 0.24
N SER A 370 -4.69 6.98 -0.61
CA SER A 370 -3.84 7.79 -1.49
C SER A 370 -2.98 8.79 -0.71
N THR A 371 -3.52 9.37 0.35
CA THR A 371 -2.76 10.27 1.23
C THR A 371 -1.61 9.51 1.90
N VAL A 372 -1.88 8.34 2.47
CA VAL A 372 -0.87 7.51 3.13
C VAL A 372 0.21 7.05 2.15
N VAL A 373 -0.20 6.50 1.01
CA VAL A 373 0.75 5.99 -0.01
C VAL A 373 1.62 7.12 -0.54
N SER A 374 1.03 8.30 -0.85
CA SER A 374 1.79 9.44 -1.36
C SER A 374 2.75 10.02 -0.33
N SER A 375 2.31 10.18 0.92
CA SER A 375 3.15 10.66 2.02
C SER A 375 4.29 9.68 2.34
N SER A 376 4.00 8.38 2.35
CA SER A 376 4.99 7.33 2.59
C SER A 376 6.06 7.31 1.49
N TYR A 377 5.65 7.49 0.24
CA TYR A 377 6.58 7.56 -0.88
C TYR A 377 7.54 8.76 -0.78
N LEU A 378 7.00 9.94 -0.45
CA LEU A 378 7.82 11.14 -0.23
C LEU A 378 8.77 10.97 0.96
N LEU A 379 8.26 10.43 2.06
CA LEU A 379 9.07 10.16 3.25
C LEU A 379 10.21 9.19 2.91
N TRP A 380 9.90 8.12 2.18
CA TRP A 380 10.90 7.15 1.75
C TRP A 380 11.96 7.78 0.83
N GLY A 381 11.53 8.65 -0.11
CA GLY A 381 12.42 9.42 -0.98
C GLY A 381 13.38 10.30 -0.18
N ASN A 382 12.82 11.09 0.76
CA ASN A 382 13.59 11.97 1.63
C ASN A 382 14.56 11.19 2.55
N LEU A 383 14.11 10.07 3.13
CA LEU A 383 14.97 9.21 3.95
C LEU A 383 16.13 8.63 3.14
N LYS A 384 15.86 8.20 1.92
CA LYS A 384 16.91 7.68 1.02
C LYS A 384 17.93 8.75 0.64
N GLU A 385 17.49 9.97 0.38
CA GLU A 385 18.37 11.09 0.09
C GLU A 385 19.20 11.50 1.32
N HIS A 386 18.57 11.56 2.49
CA HIS A 386 19.28 11.81 3.74
C HIS A 386 20.29 10.72 4.08
N ALA A 387 19.94 9.44 3.87
CA ALA A 387 20.84 8.32 4.08
C ALA A 387 22.06 8.43 3.16
N ARG A 388 21.88 8.72 1.87
CA ARG A 388 22.99 8.94 0.93
C ARG A 388 23.88 10.11 1.34
N THR A 389 23.27 11.22 1.76
CA THR A 389 24.03 12.39 2.22
C THR A 389 24.82 12.08 3.48
N LEU A 390 24.24 11.28 4.38
CA LEU A 390 24.91 10.85 5.60
C LEU A 390 26.07 9.89 5.31
N GLU A 391 25.85 8.92 4.42
CA GLU A 391 26.91 8.00 3.96
C GLU A 391 28.08 8.76 3.33
N GLN A 392 27.80 9.76 2.49
CA GLN A 392 28.84 10.62 1.93
C GLN A 392 29.59 11.37 3.03
N LYS A 393 28.89 12.01 3.96
CA LYS A 393 29.53 12.72 5.08
C LYS A 393 30.38 11.78 5.95
N VAL A 394 29.90 10.55 6.20
CA VAL A 394 30.66 9.55 6.95
C VAL A 394 31.91 9.13 6.17
N ALA A 395 31.77 8.89 4.86
CA ALA A 395 32.92 8.54 4.01
C ALA A 395 33.95 9.68 3.96
N ASP A 396 33.51 10.92 3.78
CA ASP A 396 34.38 12.09 3.76
C ASP A 396 35.13 12.26 5.11
N ARG A 397 34.38 12.14 6.21
CA ARG A 397 34.98 12.22 7.56
C ARG A 397 35.93 11.08 7.86
N THR A 398 35.57 9.87 7.40
CA THR A 398 36.46 8.69 7.59
C THR A 398 37.75 8.86 6.79
N LEU A 399 37.63 9.37 5.56
CA LEU A 399 38.79 9.67 4.70
C LEU A 399 39.67 10.76 5.35
N GLU A 400 39.05 11.86 5.78
CA GLU A 400 39.73 12.96 6.45
C GLU A 400 40.49 12.47 7.71
N LEU A 401 39.78 11.67 8.55
CA LEU A 401 40.37 11.11 9.77
C LEU A 401 41.53 10.14 9.44
N SER A 402 41.35 9.32 8.39
CA SER A 402 42.39 8.41 7.91
C SER A 402 43.62 9.17 7.39
N GLN A 403 43.39 10.23 6.63
CA GLN A 403 44.45 11.11 6.14
C GLN A 403 45.19 11.82 7.30
N GLN A 404 44.44 12.36 8.27
CA GLN A 404 45.03 12.97 9.44
C GLN A 404 45.85 11.96 10.27
N LYS A 405 45.30 10.77 10.48
CA LYS A 405 46.02 9.69 11.18
C LYS A 405 47.27 9.30 10.46
N GLN A 406 47.20 9.11 9.13
CA GLN A 406 48.32 8.74 8.27
C GLN A 406 49.39 9.86 8.27
N LEU A 407 48.93 11.11 8.15
CA LEU A 407 49.85 12.27 8.22
C LEU A 407 50.56 12.31 9.55
N LEU A 408 49.86 12.20 10.71
CA LEU A 408 50.46 12.17 12.02
C LEU A 408 51.42 11.01 12.18
N GLN A 409 51.06 9.84 11.75
CA GLN A 409 51.92 8.65 11.77
C GLN A 409 53.17 8.84 10.93
N THR A 410 52.98 9.38 9.69
CA THR A 410 54.10 9.71 8.82
C THR A 410 55.05 10.76 9.43
N ILE A 411 54.50 11.80 10.08
CA ILE A 411 55.29 12.80 10.77
C ILE A 411 56.07 12.15 11.89
N VAL A 412 55.41 11.36 12.76
CA VAL A 412 56.06 10.71 13.91
C VAL A 412 57.13 9.73 13.47
N ASP A 413 56.90 9.00 12.40
CA ASP A 413 57.87 8.00 11.90
C ASP A 413 59.05 8.61 11.13
N HIS A 414 58.85 9.81 10.54
CA HIS A 414 59.92 10.44 9.70
C HIS A 414 60.57 11.65 10.40
N VAL A 415 60.14 12.02 11.60
CA VAL A 415 60.85 12.99 12.38
C VAL A 415 62.24 12.45 12.73
N PRO A 416 63.33 13.21 12.41
CA PRO A 416 64.72 12.72 12.57
C PRO A 416 65.16 12.80 14.04
N VAL A 417 64.25 12.56 14.95
CA VAL A 417 64.48 12.47 16.40
C VAL A 417 63.82 11.20 16.95
N MET A 418 64.43 10.60 17.91
CA MET A 418 63.85 9.49 18.65
C MET A 418 62.71 9.99 19.49
N LEU A 419 61.50 9.40 19.33
CA LEU A 419 60.33 9.72 20.16
C LEU A 419 59.95 8.50 20.99
N THR A 420 59.70 8.73 22.26
CA THR A 420 59.15 7.72 23.17
C THR A 420 57.91 8.27 23.88
N LEU A 421 56.89 7.47 24.03
CA LEU A 421 55.75 7.76 24.86
C LEU A 421 55.75 6.83 26.06
N TYR A 422 55.68 7.39 27.26
CA TYR A 422 55.70 6.62 28.49
C TYR A 422 54.74 7.16 29.57
N ASP A 423 54.41 6.32 30.50
CA ASP A 423 53.51 6.70 31.61
C ASP A 423 54.25 7.22 32.85
N ALA A 424 53.51 7.66 33.87
CA ALA A 424 54.03 8.21 35.10
C ALA A 424 54.95 7.24 35.90
N THR A 425 54.97 5.97 35.53
CA THR A 425 55.88 4.98 36.14
C THR A 425 57.18 4.82 35.36
N GLY A 426 57.37 5.55 34.25
CA GLY A 426 58.50 5.44 33.34
C GLY A 426 58.38 4.30 32.35
N LYS A 427 57.25 3.59 32.31
CA LYS A 427 57.02 2.48 31.37
C LYS A 427 56.73 3.01 29.98
N VAL A 428 57.58 2.65 29.01
CA VAL A 428 57.43 3.04 27.59
C VAL A 428 56.28 2.32 26.95
N LYS A 429 55.35 3.08 26.30
CA LYS A 429 54.16 2.57 25.57
C LYS A 429 54.32 2.60 24.06
N PHE A 430 55.13 3.51 23.56
CA PHE A 430 55.35 3.67 22.12
C PHE A 430 56.74 4.23 21.88
N VAL A 431 57.35 3.79 20.77
CA VAL A 431 58.56 4.38 20.22
C VAL A 431 58.37 4.58 18.73
N ASN A 432 58.94 5.65 18.13
CA ASN A 432 58.87 5.88 16.71
C ASN A 432 59.96 5.09 15.96
N ARG A 433 59.86 5.05 14.66
CA ARG A 433 60.78 4.34 13.78
C ARG A 433 62.26 4.79 13.97
N GLN A 434 62.49 6.06 14.23
CA GLN A 434 63.84 6.59 14.47
C GLN A 434 64.47 6.02 15.75
N PHE A 435 63.71 5.84 16.82
CA PHE A 435 64.16 5.17 18.03
C PHE A 435 64.51 3.70 17.76
N GLU A 436 63.67 3.01 17.02
CA GLU A 436 63.89 1.61 16.66
C GLU A 436 65.20 1.43 15.84
N GLN A 437 65.41 2.32 14.87
CA GLN A 437 66.58 2.25 14.00
C GLN A 437 67.89 2.57 14.73
N MET A 438 67.83 3.53 15.67
CA MET A 438 69.02 4.01 16.38
C MET A 438 69.37 3.14 17.54
N LEU A 439 68.44 2.73 18.35
CA LEU A 439 68.67 1.98 19.59
C LEU A 439 68.36 0.48 19.44
N GLY A 440 67.60 0.07 18.40
CA GLY A 440 67.32 -1.32 18.10
C GLY A 440 66.16 -1.94 18.87
N TRP A 441 65.39 -1.15 19.63
CA TRP A 441 64.23 -1.62 20.40
C TRP A 441 62.93 -1.15 19.76
N SER A 442 62.00 -2.08 19.44
CA SER A 442 60.68 -1.77 18.88
C SER A 442 59.62 -1.79 19.98
N THR A 443 58.46 -1.13 19.72
CA THR A 443 57.33 -1.10 20.62
C THR A 443 56.88 -2.51 21.05
N GLU A 444 56.91 -3.48 20.15
CA GLU A 444 56.50 -4.87 20.41
C GLU A 444 57.46 -5.59 21.39
N ASN A 445 58.74 -5.21 21.41
CA ASN A 445 59.77 -5.82 22.25
C ASN A 445 59.92 -5.17 23.61
N LEU A 446 59.20 -4.04 23.89
CA LEU A 446 59.34 -3.27 25.13
C LEU A 446 58.42 -3.73 26.27
N HIS A 447 57.43 -4.55 26.00
CA HIS A 447 56.43 -4.92 26.99
C HIS A 447 56.89 -5.81 28.15
N PRO A 448 57.93 -6.65 28.05
CA PRO A 448 58.41 -7.40 29.21
C PRO A 448 59.72 -6.85 29.80
N ILE A 449 60.31 -5.75 29.30
CA ILE A 449 61.70 -5.38 29.58
C ILE A 449 61.74 -4.02 30.32
N ASP A 450 62.60 -3.91 31.33
CA ASP A 450 62.98 -2.62 31.88
C ASP A 450 63.99 -1.96 30.91
N LEU A 451 63.44 -1.09 30.06
CA LEU A 451 64.21 -0.45 28.99
C LEU A 451 65.38 0.40 29.57
N ILE A 452 65.22 1.01 30.76
CA ILE A 452 66.24 1.85 31.39
C ILE A 452 67.45 1.00 31.79
N ALA A 453 67.21 -0.19 32.33
CA ALA A 453 68.27 -1.13 32.70
C ALA A 453 69.05 -1.67 31.47
N GLU A 454 68.36 -1.81 30.33
CA GLU A 454 68.95 -2.24 29.08
C GLU A 454 69.76 -1.13 28.35
N LEU A 455 69.29 0.13 28.49
CA LEU A 455 69.94 1.31 27.87
C LEU A 455 71.22 1.76 28.57
N SER A 456 71.39 1.43 29.86
CA SER A 456 72.64 1.75 30.63
C SER A 456 72.95 0.65 31.62
N SER A 457 74.23 0.28 31.70
CA SER A 457 74.77 -0.68 32.67
C SER A 457 75.24 -0.01 33.96
N ASP A 458 75.22 1.32 34.04
CA ASP A 458 75.62 2.11 35.18
C ASP A 458 74.39 2.49 36.06
N PRO A 459 74.31 2.01 37.30
CA PRO A 459 73.21 2.33 38.21
C PRO A 459 72.98 3.84 38.46
N GLN A 460 74.02 4.64 38.48
CA GLN A 460 73.88 6.09 38.63
C GLN A 460 73.27 6.74 37.41
N GLN A 461 73.62 6.29 36.23
CA GLN A 461 73.07 6.76 34.98
C GLN A 461 71.60 6.30 34.83
N GLN A 462 71.25 5.07 35.25
CA GLN A 462 69.88 4.61 35.28
C GLN A 462 68.98 5.50 36.14
N GLN A 463 69.43 5.85 37.32
CA GLN A 463 68.68 6.72 38.21
C GLN A 463 68.56 8.15 37.65
N GLN A 464 69.57 8.68 37.02
CA GLN A 464 69.56 9.96 36.31
C GLN A 464 68.60 9.98 35.13
N ILE A 465 68.51 8.88 34.36
CA ILE A 465 67.56 8.72 33.25
C ILE A 465 66.12 8.74 33.80
N LEU A 466 65.83 7.95 34.85
CA LEU A 466 64.50 7.84 35.42
C LEU A 466 64.04 9.19 36.03
N GLU A 467 64.92 9.86 36.79
CA GLU A 467 64.64 11.16 37.34
C GLU A 467 64.38 12.22 36.26
N HIS A 468 65.14 12.23 35.16
CA HIS A 468 64.96 13.12 34.04
C HIS A 468 63.70 12.83 33.28
N MET A 469 63.26 11.57 33.17
CA MET A 469 61.99 11.16 32.56
C MET A 469 60.79 11.62 33.41
N LEU A 470 60.84 11.41 34.72
CA LEU A 470 59.73 11.72 35.63
C LEU A 470 59.58 13.22 35.93
N THR A 471 60.69 13.97 35.96
CA THR A 471 60.66 15.43 36.14
C THR A 471 60.15 16.18 34.92
N ALA A 472 60.42 15.64 33.75
CA ALA A 472 59.89 16.07 32.43
C ALA A 472 59.89 17.60 32.22
N THR A 473 60.98 18.26 32.58
CA THR A 473 61.11 19.74 32.54
C THR A 473 61.37 20.32 31.14
N GLY A 474 61.50 19.48 30.12
CA GLY A 474 61.86 19.87 28.77
C GLY A 474 63.34 20.23 28.56
N THR A 475 64.19 20.11 29.58
CA THR A 475 65.62 20.37 29.50
C THR A 475 66.31 19.21 28.78
N TRP A 476 67.36 19.49 28.00
CA TRP A 476 68.14 18.47 27.29
C TRP A 476 69.19 17.90 28.21
N LEU A 477 69.26 16.54 28.20
CA LEU A 477 70.28 15.77 28.91
C LEU A 477 71.06 14.90 27.92
N ASP A 478 72.37 15.11 27.86
CA ASP A 478 73.24 14.28 27.02
C ASP A 478 73.53 12.96 27.74
N LEU A 479 73.20 11.84 27.07
CA LEU A 479 73.32 10.51 27.61
C LEU A 479 74.09 9.62 26.64
N LYS A 480 74.85 8.71 27.19
CA LYS A 480 75.55 7.68 26.40
C LYS A 480 74.77 6.38 26.56
N LEU A 481 73.92 6.08 25.60
CA LEU A 481 73.00 4.95 25.69
C LEU A 481 73.58 3.74 24.94
N LYS A 482 73.24 2.56 25.42
CA LYS A 482 73.58 1.27 24.81
C LYS A 482 72.47 0.80 23.90
N THR A 483 72.79 0.46 22.68
CA THR A 483 71.82 -0.14 21.74
C THR A 483 71.62 -1.62 22.04
N LYS A 484 70.57 -2.22 21.51
CA LYS A 484 70.27 -3.66 21.60
C LYS A 484 71.44 -4.53 21.10
N SER A 485 72.23 -4.02 20.16
CA SER A 485 73.46 -4.66 19.66
C SER A 485 74.71 -4.37 20.50
N ASN A 486 74.57 -3.86 21.67
CA ASN A 486 75.69 -3.55 22.63
C ASN A 486 76.61 -2.39 22.18
N ARG A 487 76.22 -1.59 21.19
CA ARG A 487 76.96 -0.42 20.71
C ARG A 487 76.59 0.81 21.55
N LEU A 488 77.59 1.64 21.89
CA LEU A 488 77.35 2.90 22.60
C LEU A 488 77.10 4.02 21.60
N VAL A 489 75.98 4.77 21.80
CA VAL A 489 75.58 5.94 21.03
C VAL A 489 75.45 7.14 21.92
N ASN A 490 75.99 8.31 21.51
CA ASN A 490 75.78 9.56 22.23
C ASN A 490 74.44 10.14 21.84
N THR A 491 73.55 10.27 22.79
CA THR A 491 72.18 10.82 22.60
C THR A 491 71.93 11.99 23.53
N SER A 492 71.08 12.90 23.10
CA SER A 492 70.58 13.98 23.95
C SER A 492 69.04 13.84 24.07
N TRP A 493 68.50 13.93 25.27
CA TRP A 493 67.10 13.66 25.57
C TRP A 493 66.43 14.81 26.27
N ALA A 494 65.23 15.19 25.88
CA ALA A 494 64.32 16.08 26.56
C ALA A 494 62.98 15.36 26.78
N ASN A 495 62.39 15.55 27.96
CA ASN A 495 61.12 14.93 28.32
C ASN A 495 60.09 16.01 28.62
N VAL A 496 58.84 15.88 28.08
CA VAL A 496 57.77 16.83 28.25
C VAL A 496 56.46 16.11 28.58
N PRO A 497 55.59 16.64 29.44
CA PRO A 497 54.27 16.10 29.67
C PRO A 497 53.35 16.46 28.49
N ILE A 498 52.47 15.50 28.03
CA ILE A 498 51.49 15.76 27.00
C ILE A 498 50.06 15.79 27.57
N ALA A 499 49.73 14.87 28.46
CA ALA A 499 48.44 14.77 29.13
C ALA A 499 48.61 14.16 30.52
N ASP A 500 47.54 14.13 31.30
CA ASP A 500 47.55 13.51 32.62
C ASP A 500 48.13 12.09 32.55
N HIS A 501 49.27 11.90 33.18
CA HIS A 501 50.01 10.62 33.29
C HIS A 501 50.70 10.11 31.98
N LEU A 502 50.81 10.94 30.90
CA LEU A 502 51.52 10.62 29.68
C LEU A 502 52.62 11.63 29.39
N PHE A 503 53.78 11.12 29.05
CA PHE A 503 54.98 11.90 28.78
C PHE A 503 55.60 11.51 27.44
N VAL A 504 56.25 12.47 26.78
CA VAL A 504 57.02 12.22 25.56
C VAL A 504 58.48 12.52 25.83
N GLY A 505 59.29 11.55 25.56
CA GLY A 505 60.75 11.73 25.45
C GLY A 505 61.15 11.99 24.01
N ILE A 506 61.93 13.01 23.79
CA ILE A 506 62.52 13.41 22.52
C ILE A 506 64.03 13.21 22.58
N GLY A 507 64.57 12.32 21.78
CA GLY A 507 66.00 12.03 21.77
C GLY A 507 66.64 12.31 20.40
N GLN A 508 67.86 12.81 20.43
CA GLN A 508 68.69 13.01 19.22
C GLN A 508 70.00 12.27 19.35
N ASP A 509 70.44 11.63 18.25
CA ASP A 509 71.81 11.17 18.12
C ASP A 509 72.71 12.38 17.85
N ILE A 510 73.56 12.68 18.78
CA ILE A 510 74.55 13.75 18.64
C ILE A 510 75.92 13.22 18.20
N SER A 511 75.98 11.93 17.85
CA SER A 511 77.26 11.30 17.39
C SER A 511 77.72 11.91 16.08
N ASP A 512 76.82 12.23 15.16
CA ASP A 512 77.12 12.87 13.88
C ASP A 512 77.30 14.38 14.01
N ARG A 513 76.66 15.01 14.96
CA ARG A 513 76.86 16.41 15.25
C ARG A 513 78.31 16.66 15.64
N LYS A 514 78.90 15.73 16.30
CA LYS A 514 80.38 15.73 16.63
C LYS A 514 81.24 15.33 15.44
N ARG A 515 80.70 14.71 14.41
CA ARG A 515 81.42 14.36 13.15
C ARG A 515 81.10 15.27 11.98
N ALA A 516 79.88 15.82 11.89
CA ALA A 516 79.36 16.50 10.72
C ALA A 516 79.61 18.00 10.66
N GLU A 517 80.33 18.54 11.63
CA GLU A 517 80.95 19.88 11.41
C GLU A 517 81.92 19.85 10.20
N LYS A 518 82.16 18.72 9.59
CA LYS A 518 83.20 18.59 8.55
C LYS A 518 82.79 18.05 7.21
N ALA A 519 81.57 17.59 6.94
CA ALA A 519 81.27 17.07 5.59
C ALA A 519 79.81 17.25 5.12
N SER A 520 79.61 18.17 4.27
CA SER A 520 78.78 18.18 3.02
C SER A 520 77.32 18.13 3.02
N ILE A 521 76.79 19.25 2.67
CA ILE A 521 75.35 19.68 2.45
C ILE A 521 74.87 19.45 0.99
N LEU A 522 75.43 18.70 0.11
CA LEU A 522 75.12 18.94 -1.34
C LEU A 522 74.46 17.83 -2.13
N ASP A 523 74.21 16.64 -1.70
CA ASP A 523 73.87 15.58 -2.67
C ASP A 523 72.41 15.03 -2.67
N GLU A 524 71.63 15.29 -1.66
CA GLU A 524 70.29 14.66 -1.52
C GLU A 524 69.15 15.41 -2.20
N ARG A 525 69.37 16.66 -2.59
CA ARG A 525 68.31 17.53 -3.13
C ARG A 525 67.94 17.22 -4.58
N ASN A 526 68.71 16.47 -5.31
CA ASN A 526 68.55 16.31 -6.76
C ASN A 526 67.87 15.01 -7.22
N ARG A 527 67.59 14.09 -6.31
CA ARG A 527 67.03 12.78 -6.72
C ARG A 527 65.50 12.75 -6.71
N MET A 528 64.83 13.38 -5.76
CA MET A 528 63.37 13.35 -5.65
C MET A 528 62.67 14.19 -6.73
N ALA A 529 63.32 15.22 -7.25
CA ALA A 529 62.69 16.10 -8.25
C ALA A 529 62.53 15.42 -9.65
N ARG A 530 63.32 14.41 -9.94
CA ARG A 530 63.31 13.76 -11.25
C ARG A 530 62.16 12.73 -11.41
N GLU A 531 61.84 12.01 -10.40
CA GLU A 531 60.89 10.88 -10.50
C GLU A 531 59.40 11.33 -10.58
N ILE A 532 59.06 12.48 -9.98
CA ILE A 532 57.73 13.08 -10.06
C ILE A 532 57.51 13.83 -11.39
N HIS A 533 58.59 14.41 -11.92
CA HIS A 533 58.52 15.19 -13.17
C HIS A 533 58.26 14.29 -14.40
N ASP A 534 58.84 13.10 -14.45
CA ASP A 534 58.75 12.27 -15.65
C ASP A 534 57.36 11.61 -15.83
N THR A 535 56.66 11.27 -14.77
CA THR A 535 55.34 10.63 -14.88
C THR A 535 54.22 11.60 -15.22
N LEU A 536 54.23 12.79 -14.62
CA LEU A 536 53.19 13.81 -14.88
C LEU A 536 53.46 14.60 -16.17
N ALA A 537 54.74 14.87 -16.49
CA ALA A 537 55.05 15.64 -17.69
C ALA A 537 54.77 14.84 -19.00
N GLN A 538 54.97 13.56 -19.04
CA GLN A 538 54.63 12.73 -20.19
C GLN A 538 53.14 12.69 -20.49
N ALA A 539 52.28 12.63 -19.46
CA ALA A 539 50.83 12.64 -19.61
C ALA A 539 50.33 13.99 -20.11
N PHE A 540 50.84 15.08 -19.54
CA PHE A 540 50.47 16.41 -19.95
C PHE A 540 51.08 16.85 -21.29
N THR A 541 52.26 16.42 -21.61
CA THR A 541 52.90 16.68 -22.90
C THR A 541 52.16 16.04 -24.07
N GLY A 542 51.65 14.85 -23.86
CA GLY A 542 50.76 14.19 -24.83
C GLY A 542 49.49 14.99 -25.10
N ILE A 543 48.86 15.51 -24.08
CA ILE A 543 47.67 16.32 -24.19
C ILE A 543 47.96 17.69 -24.85
N LEU A 544 49.05 18.33 -24.46
CA LEU A 544 49.44 19.64 -25.00
C LEU A 544 49.93 19.56 -26.45
N LEU A 545 50.58 18.47 -26.87
CA LEU A 545 50.97 18.24 -28.27
C LEU A 545 49.74 18.11 -29.17
N HIS A 546 48.71 17.44 -28.70
CA HIS A 546 47.46 17.33 -29.46
C HIS A 546 46.68 18.67 -29.48
N ILE A 547 46.67 19.42 -28.42
CA ILE A 547 46.06 20.76 -28.36
C ILE A 547 46.83 21.76 -29.24
N GLY A 548 48.17 21.71 -29.22
CA GLY A 548 49.03 22.56 -30.06
C GLY A 548 48.88 22.29 -31.56
N ALA A 549 48.78 21.02 -31.94
CA ALA A 549 48.54 20.62 -33.33
C ALA A 549 47.17 21.10 -33.85
N ILE A 550 46.19 21.19 -32.97
CA ILE A 550 44.84 21.71 -33.30
C ILE A 550 44.88 23.24 -33.49
N ALA A 551 45.75 23.94 -32.76
CA ALA A 551 45.78 25.41 -32.74
C ALA A 551 46.56 26.00 -33.95
N GLU A 552 47.45 25.24 -34.58
CA GLU A 552 48.28 25.74 -35.73
C GLU A 552 47.67 25.48 -37.12
N GLU A 553 46.68 24.62 -37.28
CA GLU A 553 46.18 24.19 -38.60
C GLU A 553 44.67 24.45 -38.86
N VAL A 554 44.03 25.41 -38.23
CA VAL A 554 42.62 25.69 -38.48
C VAL A 554 42.35 26.70 -39.58
N PRO A 555 42.06 26.23 -40.80
CA PRO A 555 41.03 26.76 -41.67
C PRO A 555 39.80 25.83 -41.62
N GLU A 556 38.62 26.40 -41.74
CA GLU A 556 37.29 25.81 -41.46
C GLU A 556 36.87 24.54 -42.26
N GLU A 557 37.72 23.95 -43.08
CA GLU A 557 37.38 22.80 -43.95
C GLU A 557 38.35 21.61 -43.92
N SER A 558 39.19 21.45 -42.93
CA SER A 558 40.24 20.44 -42.96
C SER A 558 39.80 19.12 -42.23
N VAL A 559 39.75 18.04 -43.00
CA VAL A 559 39.45 16.65 -42.54
C VAL A 559 40.38 16.21 -41.41
N THR A 560 41.64 16.71 -41.40
CA THR A 560 42.65 16.34 -40.40
C THR A 560 42.30 16.86 -38.99
N VAL A 561 41.64 18.01 -38.87
CA VAL A 561 41.20 18.57 -37.59
C VAL A 561 40.05 17.75 -37.01
N GLN A 562 39.15 17.29 -37.86
CA GLN A 562 38.09 16.37 -37.43
C GLN A 562 38.65 15.04 -36.87
N THR A 563 39.65 14.47 -37.50
CA THR A 563 40.26 13.22 -37.05
C THR A 563 40.96 13.37 -35.70
N HIS A 564 41.63 14.50 -35.47
CA HIS A 564 42.26 14.78 -34.17
C HIS A 564 41.25 15.08 -33.08
N LEU A 565 40.16 15.81 -33.38
CA LEU A 565 39.06 16.05 -32.46
C LEU A 565 38.30 14.75 -32.13
N GLU A 566 38.07 13.91 -33.13
CA GLU A 566 37.46 12.58 -32.91
C GLU A 566 38.33 11.71 -32.04
N THR A 567 39.64 11.73 -32.25
CA THR A 567 40.60 10.91 -31.44
C THR A 567 40.65 11.41 -29.99
N VAL A 568 40.65 12.72 -29.77
CA VAL A 568 40.60 13.27 -28.38
C VAL A 568 39.23 13.05 -27.74
N ASP A 569 38.16 13.12 -28.51
CA ASP A 569 36.80 12.83 -28.03
C ASP A 569 36.68 11.31 -27.69
N GLU A 570 37.21 10.40 -28.53
CA GLU A 570 37.22 8.98 -28.27
C GLU A 570 38.09 8.63 -27.04
N LEU A 571 39.24 9.24 -26.87
CA LEU A 571 40.10 9.02 -25.69
C LEU A 571 39.47 9.55 -24.44
N ALA A 572 38.81 10.72 -24.50
CA ALA A 572 38.09 11.28 -23.38
C ALA A 572 36.82 10.47 -23.05
N ARG A 573 36.08 10.01 -24.05
CA ARG A 573 34.92 9.13 -23.87
C ARG A 573 35.29 7.75 -23.39
N SER A 574 36.40 7.18 -23.90
CA SER A 574 36.92 5.89 -23.43
C SER A 574 37.35 5.97 -21.98
N GLY A 575 38.10 6.98 -21.58
CA GLY A 575 38.48 7.22 -20.19
C GLY A 575 37.30 7.46 -19.26
N LEU A 576 36.31 8.20 -19.71
CA LEU A 576 35.06 8.43 -18.94
C LEU A 576 34.21 7.17 -18.87
N SER A 577 34.19 6.36 -19.93
CA SER A 577 33.54 5.07 -19.98
C SER A 577 34.21 4.03 -19.09
N GLU A 578 35.54 4.04 -18.99
CA GLU A 578 36.35 3.17 -18.12
C GLU A 578 36.12 3.53 -16.65
N ALA A 579 36.09 4.82 -16.32
CA ALA A 579 35.79 5.31 -14.98
C ALA A 579 34.33 4.97 -14.58
N ARG A 580 33.39 5.15 -15.48
CA ARG A 580 31.98 4.77 -15.25
C ARG A 580 31.80 3.25 -15.15
N ARG A 581 32.55 2.44 -15.92
CA ARG A 581 32.55 0.98 -15.80
C ARG A 581 33.12 0.50 -14.49
N SER A 582 34.15 1.15 -13.98
CA SER A 582 34.76 0.81 -12.67
C SER A 582 33.85 1.15 -11.50
N VAL A 583 33.05 2.23 -11.61
CA VAL A 583 32.04 2.61 -10.59
C VAL A 583 30.78 1.74 -10.73
N ALA A 584 30.36 1.41 -11.95
CA ALA A 584 29.22 0.53 -12.21
C ALA A 584 29.50 -0.94 -11.86
N ALA A 585 30.77 -1.33 -11.70
CA ALA A 585 31.18 -2.68 -11.32
C ALA A 585 30.87 -3.02 -9.85
N LEU A 586 30.47 -2.05 -9.04
CA LEU A 586 30.34 -2.24 -7.59
C LEU A 586 28.95 -2.59 -7.07
N ARG A 587 27.85 -2.55 -7.87
CA ARG A 587 26.53 -3.14 -7.52
C ARG A 587 25.59 -3.25 -8.71
N PRO A 588 25.12 -4.44 -9.13
CA PRO A 588 24.07 -4.56 -10.12
C PRO A 588 22.71 -4.35 -9.46
N LYS A 589 22.01 -3.26 -9.79
CA LYS A 589 20.62 -2.94 -9.37
C LYS A 589 19.57 -4.02 -9.73
N LEU A 590 19.91 -5.00 -10.55
CA LEU A 590 18.96 -5.99 -11.09
C LEU A 590 18.65 -7.16 -10.13
N LEU A 591 19.42 -7.35 -9.07
CA LEU A 591 19.21 -8.44 -8.08
C LEU A 591 18.65 -7.94 -6.74
N GLU A 592 18.44 -6.66 -6.56
CA GLU A 592 17.91 -6.12 -5.29
C GLU A 592 16.39 -6.33 -5.13
N GLU A 593 15.64 -6.64 -6.21
CA GLU A 593 14.17 -6.79 -6.18
C GLU A 593 13.64 -8.12 -6.76
N GLY A 594 14.51 -9.07 -7.18
CA GLY A 594 14.07 -10.30 -7.84
C GLY A 594 15.09 -11.42 -7.84
N SER A 595 14.69 -12.61 -8.31
CA SER A 595 15.57 -13.77 -8.51
C SER A 595 16.47 -13.60 -9.73
N LEU A 596 17.59 -14.40 -9.83
CA LEU A 596 18.42 -14.49 -11.04
C LEU A 596 17.59 -14.72 -12.31
N SER A 597 16.53 -15.51 -12.20
CA SER A 597 15.56 -15.78 -13.26
C SER A 597 14.88 -14.50 -13.77
N ASP A 598 14.43 -13.63 -12.85
CA ASP A 598 13.79 -12.35 -13.20
C ASP A 598 14.80 -11.37 -13.80
N ALA A 599 16.04 -11.37 -13.28
CA ALA A 599 17.13 -10.55 -13.78
C ALA A 599 17.56 -10.97 -15.20
N LEU A 600 17.69 -12.27 -15.48
CA LEU A 600 17.98 -12.80 -16.81
C LEU A 600 16.85 -12.52 -17.81
N LYS A 601 15.61 -12.63 -17.38
CA LYS A 601 14.42 -12.28 -18.20
C LYS A 601 14.42 -10.80 -18.56
N HIS A 602 14.70 -9.95 -17.60
CA HIS A 602 14.81 -8.51 -17.83
C HIS A 602 15.94 -8.16 -18.80
N LEU A 603 17.13 -8.78 -18.60
CA LEU A 603 18.27 -8.63 -19.48
C LEU A 603 17.93 -9.05 -20.91
N THR A 604 17.27 -10.20 -21.07
CA THR A 604 16.83 -10.72 -22.37
C THR A 604 15.85 -9.77 -23.06
N THR A 605 14.88 -9.24 -22.31
CA THR A 605 13.90 -8.30 -22.83
C THR A 605 14.54 -6.99 -23.27
N GLN A 606 15.48 -6.47 -22.49
CA GLN A 606 16.24 -5.27 -22.81
C GLN A 606 17.09 -5.45 -24.08
N MET A 607 17.79 -6.57 -24.20
CA MET A 607 18.61 -6.84 -25.38
C MET A 607 17.76 -7.12 -26.63
N LYS A 608 16.63 -7.80 -26.51
CA LYS A 608 15.68 -8.03 -27.60
C LYS A 608 15.13 -6.74 -28.21
N SER A 609 14.96 -5.69 -27.41
CA SER A 609 14.50 -4.37 -27.89
C SER A 609 15.58 -3.58 -28.64
N SER A 610 16.85 -3.97 -28.52
CA SER A 610 18.00 -3.28 -29.10
C SER A 610 18.63 -4.00 -30.32
N THR A 611 18.12 -5.17 -30.69
CA THR A 611 18.64 -5.95 -31.82
C THR A 611 17.52 -6.56 -32.65
N ASN A 612 17.79 -6.90 -33.91
CA ASN A 612 16.86 -7.64 -34.78
C ASN A 612 17.02 -9.17 -34.65
N ILE A 613 17.80 -9.65 -33.68
CA ILE A 613 18.03 -11.07 -33.43
C ILE A 613 16.86 -11.64 -32.62
N ASN A 614 16.40 -12.83 -32.98
CA ASN A 614 15.34 -13.50 -32.23
C ASN A 614 15.92 -14.14 -30.96
N ILE A 615 15.73 -13.51 -29.80
CA ILE A 615 16.20 -14.03 -28.51
C ILE A 615 15.05 -14.71 -27.79
N THR A 616 15.20 -15.99 -27.48
CA THR A 616 14.25 -16.80 -26.69
C THR A 616 14.83 -17.12 -25.34
N TYR A 617 13.95 -17.16 -24.33
CA TYR A 617 14.35 -17.44 -22.95
C TYR A 617 13.40 -18.47 -22.32
N GLU A 618 13.95 -19.51 -21.72
CA GLU A 618 13.21 -20.60 -21.10
C GLU A 618 13.73 -20.87 -19.68
N ILE A 619 12.79 -21.04 -18.73
CA ILE A 619 13.08 -21.39 -17.35
C ILE A 619 12.38 -22.70 -17.02
N ASN A 620 13.15 -23.68 -16.58
CA ASN A 620 12.65 -24.96 -16.10
C ASN A 620 13.17 -25.22 -14.67
N GLY A 621 12.26 -25.39 -13.70
CA GLY A 621 12.62 -25.75 -12.31
C GLY A 621 12.15 -24.78 -11.23
N ALA A 622 12.33 -25.17 -9.95
CA ALA A 622 11.84 -24.40 -8.80
C ALA A 622 12.61 -23.09 -8.61
N LYS A 623 11.90 -22.02 -8.29
CA LYS A 623 12.45 -20.71 -7.89
C LYS A 623 13.14 -20.81 -6.53
N ASN A 624 14.33 -21.35 -6.46
CA ASN A 624 15.07 -21.34 -5.19
C ASN A 624 16.44 -20.71 -5.40
N ALA A 625 16.71 -19.74 -4.56
CA ALA A 625 17.87 -18.89 -4.64
C ALA A 625 19.18 -19.68 -4.44
N LEU A 626 20.10 -19.50 -5.35
CA LEU A 626 21.53 -19.67 -5.14
C LEU A 626 22.03 -18.57 -4.20
N SER A 627 23.25 -18.68 -3.70
CA SER A 627 23.80 -17.57 -2.92
C SER A 627 23.80 -16.27 -3.76
N PRO A 628 23.64 -15.08 -3.14
CA PRO A 628 23.65 -13.80 -3.87
C PRO A 628 24.92 -13.58 -4.69
N ASP A 629 26.05 -14.09 -4.24
CA ASP A 629 27.33 -14.04 -4.97
C ASP A 629 27.28 -14.93 -6.21
N THR A 630 26.77 -16.15 -6.08
CA THR A 630 26.61 -17.09 -7.19
C THR A 630 25.64 -16.55 -8.24
N GLU A 631 24.49 -15.99 -7.81
CA GLU A 631 23.54 -15.36 -8.72
C GLU A 631 24.15 -14.17 -9.47
N ASN A 632 24.95 -13.36 -8.81
CA ASN A 632 25.67 -12.25 -9.42
C ASN A 632 26.67 -12.70 -10.48
N HIS A 633 27.45 -13.74 -10.18
CA HIS A 633 28.39 -14.28 -11.12
C HIS A 633 27.71 -14.89 -12.35
N LEU A 634 26.64 -15.67 -12.16
CA LEU A 634 25.85 -16.23 -13.25
C LEU A 634 25.19 -15.15 -14.12
N LEU A 635 24.63 -14.11 -13.53
CA LEU A 635 24.07 -12.97 -14.27
C LEU A 635 25.14 -12.28 -15.15
N ARG A 636 26.35 -12.08 -14.62
CA ARG A 636 27.48 -11.50 -15.37
C ARG A 636 27.93 -12.36 -16.49
N ILE A 637 27.99 -13.68 -16.28
CA ILE A 637 28.34 -14.62 -17.33
C ILE A 637 27.26 -14.61 -18.43
N GLY A 638 25.99 -14.63 -18.06
CA GLY A 638 24.90 -14.52 -19.02
C GLY A 638 24.93 -13.22 -19.82
N GLN A 639 25.25 -12.10 -19.19
CA GLN A 639 25.40 -10.81 -19.85
C GLN A 639 26.55 -10.78 -20.84
N GLU A 640 27.67 -11.33 -20.48
CA GLU A 640 28.89 -11.41 -21.34
C GLU A 640 28.65 -12.35 -22.53
N ALA A 641 28.05 -13.53 -22.28
CA ALA A 641 27.73 -14.49 -23.32
C ALA A 641 26.75 -13.93 -24.35
N LEU A 642 25.68 -13.26 -23.89
CA LEU A 642 24.73 -12.59 -24.75
C LEU A 642 25.37 -11.45 -25.56
N THR A 643 26.20 -10.65 -24.91
CA THR A 643 26.92 -9.55 -25.57
C THR A 643 27.84 -10.08 -26.69
N ASN A 644 28.52 -11.19 -26.44
CA ASN A 644 29.39 -11.83 -27.42
C ASN A 644 28.58 -12.41 -28.60
N ALA A 645 27.45 -13.07 -28.31
CA ALA A 645 26.56 -13.57 -29.36
C ALA A 645 26.00 -12.43 -30.24
N ILE A 646 25.58 -11.31 -29.64
CA ILE A 646 25.06 -10.18 -30.38
C ILE A 646 26.12 -9.45 -31.20
N LYS A 647 27.33 -9.26 -30.64
CA LYS A 647 28.37 -8.47 -31.28
C LYS A 647 29.22 -9.22 -32.30
N TYR A 648 29.47 -10.51 -32.07
CA TYR A 648 30.48 -11.24 -32.82
C TYR A 648 29.99 -12.49 -33.55
N ALA A 649 28.81 -13.04 -33.14
CA ALA A 649 28.39 -14.31 -33.75
C ALA A 649 27.63 -14.14 -35.08
N HIS A 650 27.13 -12.99 -35.42
CA HIS A 650 26.22 -12.78 -36.56
C HIS A 650 25.02 -13.76 -36.54
N ALA A 651 24.52 -14.07 -35.34
CA ALA A 651 23.45 -15.02 -35.11
C ALA A 651 22.10 -14.47 -35.58
N THR A 652 21.20 -15.35 -35.98
CA THR A 652 19.79 -15.02 -36.22
C THR A 652 18.89 -15.40 -35.03
N HIS A 653 19.33 -16.41 -34.26
CA HIS A 653 18.64 -16.87 -33.09
C HIS A 653 19.62 -17.06 -31.92
N ILE A 654 19.19 -16.60 -30.76
CA ILE A 654 19.86 -16.87 -29.48
C ILE A 654 18.86 -17.51 -28.54
N HIS A 655 19.22 -18.62 -27.95
CA HIS A 655 18.40 -19.32 -26.97
C HIS A 655 19.10 -19.32 -25.60
N ILE A 656 18.39 -18.90 -24.57
CA ILE A 656 18.85 -18.89 -23.19
C ILE A 656 17.96 -19.85 -22.42
N GLU A 657 18.57 -20.81 -21.79
CA GLU A 657 17.89 -21.75 -20.91
C GLU A 657 18.50 -21.68 -19.51
N TYR A 658 17.67 -21.56 -18.51
CA TYR A 658 18.08 -21.65 -17.11
C TYR A 658 17.26 -22.74 -16.41
N VAL A 659 17.95 -23.81 -16.03
CA VAL A 659 17.36 -24.99 -15.38
C VAL A 659 17.96 -25.12 -14.00
N CYS A 660 17.11 -25.19 -12.97
CA CYS A 660 17.53 -25.49 -11.61
C CYS A 660 16.84 -26.76 -11.10
N GLU A 661 17.64 -27.78 -10.86
CA GLU A 661 17.25 -29.07 -10.27
C GLU A 661 17.53 -29.08 -8.76
N GLU A 662 17.28 -30.19 -8.08
CA GLU A 662 17.49 -30.28 -6.64
C GLU A 662 18.94 -30.14 -6.21
N THR A 663 19.90 -30.56 -7.05
CA THR A 663 21.33 -30.61 -6.72
C THR A 663 22.19 -29.63 -7.50
N GLN A 664 21.73 -29.13 -8.64
CA GLN A 664 22.51 -28.25 -9.52
C GLN A 664 21.66 -27.29 -10.31
N CYS A 665 22.25 -26.15 -10.67
CA CYS A 665 21.65 -25.19 -11.60
C CYS A 665 22.52 -25.09 -12.85
N VAL A 666 21.87 -25.05 -14.02
CA VAL A 666 22.50 -24.96 -15.33
C VAL A 666 22.03 -23.71 -16.04
N LEU A 667 22.95 -22.87 -16.44
CA LEU A 667 22.71 -21.74 -17.34
C LEU A 667 23.32 -22.09 -18.71
N ARG A 668 22.47 -22.11 -19.73
CA ARG A 668 22.86 -22.40 -21.11
C ARG A 668 22.52 -21.25 -22.03
N ILE A 669 23.49 -20.83 -22.85
CA ILE A 669 23.27 -19.78 -23.86
C ILE A 669 23.79 -20.34 -25.18
N LYS A 670 22.93 -20.40 -26.17
CA LYS A 670 23.22 -20.95 -27.49
C LYS A 670 22.85 -19.95 -28.57
N ASP A 671 23.78 -19.74 -29.51
CA ASP A 671 23.53 -18.98 -30.73
C ASP A 671 23.70 -19.86 -31.97
N ASP A 672 23.08 -19.48 -33.07
CA ASP A 672 23.18 -20.12 -34.39
C ASP A 672 24.15 -19.38 -35.34
N GLY A 673 25.10 -18.64 -34.78
CA GLY A 673 25.97 -17.76 -35.53
C GLY A 673 27.17 -18.47 -36.20
N GLN A 674 28.18 -17.66 -36.52
CA GLN A 674 29.35 -18.17 -37.27
C GLN A 674 30.24 -19.12 -36.47
N GLY A 675 30.10 -19.21 -35.15
CA GLY A 675 30.95 -20.03 -34.31
C GLY A 675 32.46 -19.75 -34.44
N PHE A 676 33.27 -20.50 -33.73
CA PHE A 676 34.74 -20.41 -33.79
C PHE A 676 35.39 -21.75 -33.39
N ASP A 677 36.65 -21.93 -33.76
CA ASP A 677 37.41 -23.08 -33.32
C ASP A 677 37.98 -22.86 -31.91
N VAL A 678 37.39 -23.56 -30.95
CA VAL A 678 37.74 -23.44 -29.52
C VAL A 678 39.23 -23.77 -29.28
N ALA A 679 39.86 -24.66 -30.08
CA ALA A 679 41.25 -25.06 -29.92
C ALA A 679 42.24 -23.98 -30.40
N GLN A 680 41.82 -23.10 -31.32
CA GLN A 680 42.64 -22.01 -31.85
C GLN A 680 42.53 -20.69 -31.11
N VAL A 681 41.48 -20.52 -30.32
CA VAL A 681 41.32 -19.33 -29.49
C VAL A 681 42.09 -19.50 -28.20
N SER A 682 43.32 -18.99 -28.19
CA SER A 682 44.09 -18.89 -26.95
C SER A 682 43.31 -18.02 -25.96
N LEU A 683 42.98 -18.56 -24.81
CA LEU A 683 42.28 -17.88 -23.70
C LEU A 683 42.94 -16.55 -23.28
N SER A 684 44.16 -16.29 -23.74
CA SER A 684 44.96 -15.09 -23.47
C SER A 684 44.63 -13.89 -24.40
N LYS A 685 43.88 -14.05 -25.49
CA LYS A 685 43.59 -12.97 -26.46
C LYS A 685 42.20 -12.42 -26.42
N GLY A 686 41.26 -13.01 -25.65
CA GLY A 686 39.89 -12.50 -25.50
C GLY A 686 39.52 -12.36 -24.04
N TYR A 687 39.52 -11.12 -23.55
CA TYR A 687 39.17 -10.81 -22.14
C TYR A 687 37.80 -11.33 -21.69
N GLY A 688 36.84 -11.51 -22.59
CA GLY A 688 35.49 -11.99 -22.27
C GLY A 688 35.44 -13.47 -21.88
N LEU A 689 36.05 -14.36 -22.61
CA LEU A 689 36.06 -15.81 -22.33
C LEU A 689 36.89 -16.12 -21.06
N LEU A 690 38.03 -15.46 -20.89
CA LEU A 690 38.84 -15.57 -19.67
C LEU A 690 38.04 -15.08 -18.44
N GLY A 691 37.38 -13.95 -18.56
CA GLY A 691 36.56 -13.40 -17.48
C GLY A 691 35.38 -14.29 -17.10
N MET A 692 34.78 -15.03 -18.04
CA MET A 692 33.74 -16.02 -17.74
C MET A 692 34.32 -17.23 -17.00
N SER A 693 35.46 -17.74 -17.44
CA SER A 693 36.16 -18.87 -16.79
C SER A 693 36.54 -18.55 -15.33
N GLU A 694 37.15 -17.39 -15.10
CA GLU A 694 37.52 -16.94 -13.75
C GLU A 694 36.30 -16.78 -12.81
N ARG A 695 35.15 -16.34 -13.38
CA ARG A 695 33.93 -16.18 -12.60
C ARG A 695 33.31 -17.53 -12.26
N VAL A 696 33.33 -18.50 -13.17
CA VAL A 696 32.82 -19.85 -12.92
C VAL A 696 33.69 -20.57 -11.89
N GLU A 697 35.01 -20.41 -11.95
CA GLU A 697 35.95 -20.96 -10.95
C GLU A 697 35.70 -20.41 -9.55
N LYS A 698 35.39 -19.09 -9.43
CA LYS A 698 35.06 -18.43 -8.15
C LYS A 698 33.80 -18.98 -7.47
N ILE A 699 32.84 -19.47 -8.25
CA ILE A 699 31.60 -20.06 -7.73
C ILE A 699 31.61 -21.57 -7.68
N GLY A 700 32.80 -22.19 -7.88
CA GLY A 700 32.95 -23.63 -7.84
C GLY A 700 32.15 -24.37 -8.92
N GLY A 701 31.88 -23.72 -10.04
CA GLY A 701 31.13 -24.29 -11.14
C GLY A 701 31.98 -24.90 -12.23
N GLU A 702 31.33 -25.46 -13.24
CA GLU A 702 31.96 -26.00 -14.46
C GLU A 702 31.49 -25.18 -15.67
N LEU A 703 32.44 -24.76 -16.53
CA LEU A 703 32.17 -24.04 -17.77
C LEU A 703 32.49 -24.95 -18.97
N VAL A 704 31.49 -25.17 -19.82
CA VAL A 704 31.67 -25.90 -21.07
C VAL A 704 31.32 -24.96 -22.22
N ILE A 705 32.27 -24.79 -23.15
CA ILE A 705 32.08 -23.99 -24.36
C ILE A 705 32.17 -24.93 -25.56
N GLN A 706 31.12 -25.02 -26.34
CA GLN A 706 31.06 -25.81 -27.56
C GLN A 706 30.82 -24.85 -28.73
N SER A 707 31.80 -24.78 -29.61
CA SER A 707 31.74 -23.95 -30.83
C SER A 707 32.51 -24.57 -31.95
N GLN A 708 31.98 -24.49 -33.14
CA GLN A 708 32.64 -24.87 -34.38
C GLN A 708 32.34 -23.83 -35.46
N PRO A 709 33.28 -23.54 -36.38
CA PRO A 709 33.01 -22.61 -37.46
C PRO A 709 31.78 -23.02 -38.29
N GLY A 710 30.82 -22.08 -38.41
CA GLY A 710 29.58 -22.28 -39.14
C GLY A 710 28.45 -23.00 -38.38
N GLN A 711 28.65 -23.37 -37.11
CA GLN A 711 27.65 -24.12 -36.31
C GLN A 711 27.18 -23.38 -35.05
N GLY A 712 27.54 -22.10 -34.88
CA GLY A 712 27.19 -21.30 -33.70
C GLY A 712 28.04 -21.63 -32.46
N THR A 713 27.63 -21.09 -31.35
CA THR A 713 28.28 -21.27 -30.03
C THR A 713 27.27 -21.65 -28.98
N GLU A 714 27.66 -22.60 -28.13
CA GLU A 714 26.89 -22.98 -26.94
C GLU A 714 27.78 -22.87 -25.70
N ILE A 715 27.36 -22.05 -24.74
CA ILE A 715 28.03 -21.84 -23.45
C ILE A 715 27.12 -22.45 -22.37
N ILE A 716 27.69 -23.36 -21.61
CA ILE A 716 26.99 -24.08 -20.54
C ILE A 716 27.77 -23.86 -19.24
N VAL A 717 27.08 -23.39 -18.23
CA VAL A 717 27.60 -23.21 -16.88
C VAL A 717 26.81 -24.09 -15.93
N VAL A 718 27.48 -24.97 -15.22
CA VAL A 718 26.87 -25.83 -14.20
C VAL A 718 27.40 -25.43 -12.84
N VAL A 719 26.51 -25.23 -11.89
CA VAL A 719 26.85 -24.85 -10.52
C VAL A 719 26.08 -25.77 -9.56
N SER A 720 26.79 -26.33 -8.59
CA SER A 720 26.18 -27.12 -7.52
C SER A 720 25.34 -26.24 -6.62
N ARG A 721 24.22 -26.76 -6.17
CA ARG A 721 23.37 -26.13 -5.21
C ARG A 721 23.71 -26.62 -3.81
N GLU A 722 24.25 -25.76 -2.93
CA GLU A 722 24.50 -26.07 -1.51
C GLU A 722 23.22 -26.24 -0.70
#